data_2cccc056cc929326028aa22c4af4d691
#
_entry.id   2cccc056cc929326028aa22c4af4d691
#
_cell.length_a   1.000
_cell.length_b   1.000
_cell.length_c   1.000
_cell.angle_alpha   90.00
_cell.angle_beta   90.00
_cell.angle_gamma   90.00
#
_symmetry.space_group_name_H-M   'P 1'
#
loop_
_entity.id
_entity.type
_entity.pdbx_description
1 polymer ?
#
loop_
_entity_poly.entity_id
_entity_poly.type
_entity_poly.pdbx_seq_one_letter_code
_entity_poly.pdbx_strand_id
1 'polypeptide(L)'
;MVVMVVVVAAAEPISWTGNTKRGLSFQSENLPTDDSYASLYLTSNMTSTADLSMCVWVKVLHFKESSSYLLSYATSDLNNNEMNLAIKPSQLMIAIGGTYLHQKKTPLTYLPDVWYHICFVTSQQDSRGTFYLNGKKSTSFKLPKRDILLNGSLTLGQEADKVNGGYQAQQSFSGIITGFNMYSRQLRGEEVEALAGCEVEEVEGDLVGWRTAVWSVNGDVTQVDLSVEEYCTPERFRFTVFPQRRKYTVAHVFCTKLKTSLAVPKNSEENTALYDASVILVERCQPANHAFLYFWLGAYEMDNGIWTDAKGSRLNFTNFDDTTIKKSKNCSGFKVPPYTENWDQISCTSTYEFCMGCEEVEPTVLKMRGLCEQYLQSTYLRLEQHKGQMPAFRGFTKYYISFDGNHTWSLINMWSSEAVATYFTYESDLPLGRRDWRTTADFQLCDKPAGEKHLLSLSACYDHEYTCDEGTCINLTQRCDLRVDCPDNTDETGCDKLSRPPEYLHSLPPPGVELGPLSLNTSVTLKGFSQVDIRDMKLTVDFSIIITWFDLRLRYKNLKDLSDLNFIQPSLVWTPSLELVNADFPNTYKTAAVLTVVRQSPPEEDDPRLPAHDELYEGSKNPLRLNQKFNAPFSCTMDLRNFPFDNQHCSLLLRLTSARSDFLRWHKMTVDYPGEVLLTEYEVGKFSIDRQTIDEYSVARVKINFSRRYGYYLLSAYLPTVMLMIISYASLYCKRESRDLRVMMALTTLLVLYALYQQTL
;
A
#
# COMPACT_ATOMS: atom_id res chain seq x y z
N MET A 1 64.46 -16.41 4.64
CA MET A 1 63.43 -17.10 5.42
C MET A 1 63.14 -16.19 6.60
N VAL A 2 62.17 -15.25 6.43
CA VAL A 2 61.77 -14.32 7.47
C VAL A 2 60.57 -14.93 8.15
N VAL A 3 60.74 -15.33 9.40
CA VAL A 3 59.64 -15.85 10.24
C VAL A 3 58.85 -14.65 10.71
N MET A 4 57.65 -14.47 10.11
CA MET A 4 56.64 -13.51 10.59
C MET A 4 56.02 -14.13 11.85
N VAL A 5 56.37 -13.65 13.02
CA VAL A 5 55.71 -13.97 14.26
C VAL A 5 54.38 -13.19 14.26
N VAL A 6 53.26 -13.84 13.97
CA VAL A 6 51.93 -13.31 14.21
C VAL A 6 51.73 -13.30 15.74
N VAL A 7 51.87 -12.18 16.36
CA VAL A 7 51.43 -12.00 17.75
C VAL A 7 49.89 -11.93 17.72
N VAL A 8 49.25 -13.04 18.04
CA VAL A 8 47.83 -13.04 18.40
C VAL A 8 47.76 -12.29 19.72
N ALA A 9 47.30 -11.07 19.68
CA ALA A 9 46.95 -10.34 20.89
C ALA A 9 45.88 -11.12 21.65
N ALA A 10 46.25 -11.66 22.79
CA ALA A 10 45.28 -12.29 23.69
C ALA A 10 44.26 -11.22 24.12
N ALA A 11 42.97 -11.46 23.88
CA ALA A 11 41.91 -10.59 24.35
C ALA A 11 42.02 -10.40 25.86
N GLU A 12 42.12 -9.11 26.30
CA GLU A 12 42.15 -8.81 27.72
C GLU A 12 40.79 -9.09 28.36
N PRO A 13 40.72 -9.83 29.47
CA PRO A 13 39.48 -10.08 30.16
C PRO A 13 39.02 -8.79 30.87
N ILE A 14 37.80 -8.34 30.58
CA ILE A 14 37.17 -7.19 31.20
C ILE A 14 36.43 -7.64 32.45
N SER A 15 36.88 -7.12 33.62
CA SER A 15 36.19 -7.31 34.90
C SER A 15 35.60 -5.96 35.38
N TRP A 16 34.37 -5.97 35.81
CA TRP A 16 33.62 -4.79 36.25
C TRP A 16 33.89 -4.47 37.74
N THR A 17 34.54 -3.38 38.06
CA THR A 17 34.73 -2.94 39.43
C THR A 17 34.18 -1.52 39.58
N GLY A 18 33.01 -1.36 40.26
CA GLY A 18 32.48 -0.05 40.64
C GLY A 18 30.96 0.12 40.37
N ASN A 19 30.40 1.20 40.93
CA ASN A 19 28.96 1.54 40.87
C ASN A 19 28.51 2.20 39.54
N THR A 20 29.31 2.23 38.49
CA THR A 20 28.96 2.78 37.18
C THR A 20 28.33 1.71 36.32
N LYS A 21 27.17 2.00 35.74
CA LYS A 21 26.53 1.10 34.78
C LYS A 21 27.25 1.23 33.43
N ARG A 22 27.87 0.17 32.98
CA ARG A 22 28.70 0.13 31.77
C ARG A 22 28.00 -0.72 30.70
N GLY A 23 28.14 -0.29 29.45
CA GLY A 23 27.71 -1.01 28.27
C GLY A 23 28.88 -1.47 27.40
N LEU A 24 28.57 -2.37 26.45
CA LEU A 24 29.48 -2.73 25.37
C LEU A 24 28.94 -2.14 24.06
N SER A 25 29.76 -1.33 23.40
CA SER A 25 29.48 -0.77 22.08
C SER A 25 30.17 -1.62 21.01
N PHE A 26 29.40 -2.10 20.05
CA PHE A 26 29.84 -2.96 18.95
C PHE A 26 29.81 -2.17 17.65
N GLN A 27 30.91 -2.20 16.88
CA GLN A 27 31.00 -1.65 15.53
C GLN A 27 30.51 -0.21 15.44
N SER A 28 31.09 0.69 16.22
CA SER A 28 30.71 2.10 16.32
C SER A 28 30.86 2.87 15.00
N GLU A 29 31.77 2.44 14.13
CA GLU A 29 32.03 3.04 12.81
C GLU A 29 31.15 2.43 11.69
N ASN A 30 30.19 1.58 12.02
CA ASN A 30 29.17 1.04 11.13
C ASN A 30 29.62 0.01 10.07
N LEU A 31 30.91 -0.25 9.94
CA LEU A 31 31.41 -1.27 9.02
C LEU A 31 31.07 -2.67 9.57
N PRO A 32 30.38 -3.52 8.79
CA PRO A 32 30.15 -4.89 9.21
C PRO A 32 31.47 -5.66 9.23
N THR A 33 31.84 -6.19 10.41
CA THR A 33 33.00 -7.05 10.57
C THR A 33 32.64 -8.39 11.18
N ASP A 34 33.42 -9.40 10.98
CA ASP A 34 33.25 -10.73 11.55
C ASP A 34 34.09 -10.98 12.82
N ASP A 35 34.92 -10.00 13.20
CA ASP A 35 35.85 -10.08 14.32
C ASP A 35 35.35 -9.36 15.59
N SER A 36 34.27 -8.55 15.50
CA SER A 36 33.77 -7.71 16.58
C SER A 36 32.68 -8.43 17.38
N TYR A 37 33.07 -9.01 18.52
CA TYR A 37 32.16 -9.74 19.42
C TYR A 37 32.67 -9.76 20.87
N ALA A 38 31.75 -10.04 21.80
CA ALA A 38 32.09 -10.34 23.18
C ALA A 38 31.62 -11.77 23.51
N SER A 39 32.51 -12.61 24.04
CA SER A 39 32.17 -14.00 24.33
C SER A 39 32.51 -14.39 25.76
N LEU A 40 31.80 -15.38 26.26
CA LEU A 40 32.10 -16.08 27.51
C LEU A 40 31.74 -17.56 27.36
N TYR A 41 32.37 -18.41 28.13
CA TYR A 41 32.01 -19.81 28.24
C TYR A 41 31.15 -20.00 29.50
N LEU A 42 29.87 -20.37 29.28
CA LEU A 42 28.95 -20.65 30.38
C LEU A 42 29.31 -21.97 31.04
N THR A 43 29.73 -21.92 32.29
CA THR A 43 30.00 -23.10 33.13
C THR A 43 28.96 -23.18 34.20
N SER A 44 28.21 -24.28 34.24
CA SER A 44 27.20 -24.54 35.27
C SER A 44 27.35 -25.96 35.83
N ASN A 45 26.97 -26.15 37.07
CA ASN A 45 26.85 -27.47 37.69
C ASN A 45 25.70 -28.31 37.09
N MET A 46 24.76 -27.64 36.41
CA MET A 46 23.67 -28.27 35.69
C MET A 46 24.09 -28.50 34.23
N THR A 47 23.65 -29.60 33.64
CA THR A 47 23.87 -29.92 32.22
C THR A 47 22.78 -29.33 31.32
N SER A 48 21.59 -29.11 31.86
CA SER A 48 20.44 -28.54 31.18
C SER A 48 19.50 -27.85 32.15
N THR A 49 18.64 -26.98 31.63
CA THR A 49 17.55 -26.35 32.38
C THR A 49 16.24 -26.46 31.60
N ALA A 50 15.13 -26.69 32.36
CA ALA A 50 13.80 -26.75 31.77
C ALA A 50 13.25 -25.33 31.48
N ASP A 51 13.48 -24.39 32.38
CA ASP A 51 13.04 -23.02 32.30
C ASP A 51 14.22 -22.08 32.18
N LEU A 52 14.09 -21.07 31.34
CA LEU A 52 15.11 -20.05 31.12
C LEU A 52 14.44 -18.68 30.97
N SER A 53 15.07 -17.67 31.55
CA SER A 53 14.77 -16.28 31.22
C SER A 53 16.04 -15.54 30.88
N MET A 54 16.00 -14.69 29.86
CA MET A 54 17.08 -13.78 29.54
C MET A 54 16.51 -12.37 29.30
N CYS A 55 17.19 -11.37 29.83
CA CYS A 55 16.85 -9.96 29.67
C CYS A 55 18.07 -9.17 29.26
N VAL A 56 17.87 -8.16 28.40
CA VAL A 56 18.95 -7.33 27.88
C VAL A 56 18.41 -5.96 27.51
N TRP A 57 19.20 -4.91 27.78
CA TRP A 57 19.02 -3.59 27.22
C TRP A 57 19.84 -3.48 25.95
N VAL A 58 19.19 -3.03 24.85
CA VAL A 58 19.82 -2.91 23.55
C VAL A 58 19.47 -1.59 22.89
N LYS A 59 20.46 -0.93 22.28
CA LYS A 59 20.31 0.21 21.40
C LYS A 59 20.99 -0.16 20.07
N VAL A 60 20.19 -0.34 19.01
CA VAL A 60 20.71 -0.64 17.66
C VAL A 60 21.11 0.66 17.00
N LEU A 61 22.35 0.81 16.53
CA LEU A 61 22.79 1.97 15.75
C LEU A 61 22.49 1.77 14.26
N HIS A 62 22.80 0.59 13.73
CA HIS A 62 22.50 0.21 12.35
C HIS A 62 22.04 -1.23 12.27
N PHE A 63 20.94 -1.44 11.53
CA PHE A 63 20.47 -2.78 11.21
C PHE A 63 21.27 -3.35 10.05
N LYS A 64 21.51 -4.65 10.08
CA LYS A 64 22.06 -5.36 8.93
C LYS A 64 20.97 -5.68 7.92
N GLU A 65 21.34 -5.84 6.66
CA GLU A 65 20.36 -6.12 5.57
C GLU A 65 19.60 -7.44 5.78
N SER A 66 20.25 -8.46 6.36
CA SER A 66 19.61 -9.73 6.71
C SER A 66 18.98 -9.70 8.10
N SER A 67 19.78 -9.74 9.15
CA SER A 67 19.39 -9.72 10.56
C SER A 67 20.58 -9.28 11.40
N SER A 68 20.32 -8.49 12.45
CA SER A 68 21.33 -8.13 13.44
C SER A 68 21.26 -9.11 14.62
N TYR A 69 22.28 -9.91 14.82
CA TYR A 69 22.31 -10.90 15.90
C TYR A 69 22.83 -10.29 17.19
N LEU A 70 21.97 -10.26 18.20
CA LEU A 70 22.29 -9.76 19.55
C LEU A 70 23.07 -10.78 20.34
N LEU A 71 22.70 -12.06 20.17
CA LEU A 71 23.19 -13.18 20.95
C LEU A 71 23.21 -14.44 20.11
N SER A 72 24.26 -15.24 20.30
CA SER A 72 24.37 -16.62 19.83
C SER A 72 24.91 -17.50 20.94
N TYR A 73 24.32 -18.69 21.14
CA TYR A 73 24.73 -19.66 22.14
C TYR A 73 24.86 -21.06 21.50
N ALA A 74 26.07 -21.60 21.57
CA ALA A 74 26.45 -22.88 20.97
C ALA A 74 27.01 -23.82 22.03
N THR A 75 26.49 -25.05 22.09
CA THR A 75 26.96 -26.08 23.02
C THR A 75 27.91 -27.08 22.37
N SER A 76 27.85 -27.21 21.05
CA SER A 76 28.77 -27.99 20.23
C SER A 76 28.76 -27.51 18.79
N ASP A 77 29.72 -27.90 17.96
CA ASP A 77 29.74 -27.55 16.53
C ASP A 77 28.55 -28.12 15.76
N LEU A 78 27.94 -29.23 16.23
CA LEU A 78 26.72 -29.80 15.68
C LEU A 78 25.46 -29.14 16.23
N ASN A 79 25.55 -28.45 17.36
CA ASN A 79 24.47 -27.72 18.01
C ASN A 79 24.90 -26.27 18.26
N ASN A 80 25.21 -25.56 17.19
CA ASN A 80 25.63 -24.17 17.16
C ASN A 80 24.46 -23.19 17.38
N ASN A 81 23.23 -23.63 17.18
CA ASN A 81 22.02 -22.85 17.34
C ASN A 81 21.17 -23.32 18.53
N GLU A 82 21.82 -23.59 19.69
CA GLU A 82 21.05 -23.92 20.91
C GLU A 82 20.13 -22.75 21.29
N MET A 83 20.64 -21.51 21.19
CA MET A 83 19.83 -20.30 21.32
C MET A 83 20.47 -19.14 20.58
N ASN A 84 19.71 -18.51 19.66
CA ASN A 84 20.13 -17.30 18.96
C ASN A 84 19.02 -16.26 19.05
N LEU A 85 19.38 -15.00 19.33
CA LEU A 85 18.46 -13.86 19.34
C LEU A 85 18.90 -12.84 18.30
N ALA A 86 18.01 -12.52 17.36
CA ALA A 86 18.27 -11.52 16.33
C ALA A 86 17.11 -10.50 16.24
N ILE A 87 17.46 -9.29 15.80
CA ILE A 87 16.55 -8.17 15.67
C ILE A 87 16.53 -7.63 14.24
N LYS A 88 15.32 -7.29 13.77
CA LYS A 88 15.05 -6.52 12.53
C LYS A 88 14.14 -5.34 12.88
N PRO A 89 14.05 -4.31 12.05
CA PRO A 89 13.13 -3.19 12.29
C PRO A 89 11.68 -3.59 12.55
N SER A 90 11.21 -4.70 11.95
CA SER A 90 9.82 -5.15 12.01
C SER A 90 9.57 -6.35 12.92
N GLN A 91 10.62 -7.01 13.46
CA GLN A 91 10.42 -8.23 14.25
C GLN A 91 11.66 -8.66 15.03
N LEU A 92 11.43 -9.35 16.17
CA LEU A 92 12.43 -10.18 16.83
C LEU A 92 12.36 -11.61 16.31
N MET A 93 13.51 -12.28 16.31
CA MET A 93 13.65 -13.68 15.96
C MET A 93 14.45 -14.38 17.05
N ILE A 94 14.01 -15.58 17.45
CA ILE A 94 14.76 -16.44 18.36
C ILE A 94 14.84 -17.84 17.78
N ALA A 95 16.01 -18.46 17.89
CA ALA A 95 16.18 -19.88 17.66
C ALA A 95 16.37 -20.59 19.00
N ILE A 96 15.74 -21.76 19.16
CA ILE A 96 15.93 -22.66 20.30
C ILE A 96 16.07 -24.07 19.75
N GLY A 97 17.24 -24.68 19.98
CA GLY A 97 17.55 -26.03 19.49
C GLY A 97 17.41 -26.15 17.98
N GLY A 98 17.87 -25.16 17.25
CA GLY A 98 17.79 -25.09 15.78
C GLY A 98 16.40 -24.77 15.22
N THR A 99 15.38 -24.56 16.07
CA THR A 99 14.03 -24.16 15.62
C THR A 99 13.89 -22.66 15.70
N TYR A 100 13.73 -22.01 14.54
CA TYR A 100 13.54 -20.57 14.43
C TYR A 100 12.08 -20.17 14.69
N LEU A 101 11.88 -19.23 15.62
CA LEU A 101 10.61 -18.66 16.00
C LEU A 101 10.65 -17.16 15.72
N HIS A 102 9.60 -16.66 15.06
CA HIS A 102 9.53 -15.26 14.68
C HIS A 102 8.38 -14.56 15.37
N GLN A 103 8.65 -13.36 15.92
CA GLN A 103 7.59 -12.45 16.29
C GLN A 103 6.74 -12.14 15.07
N LYS A 104 5.42 -11.96 15.23
CA LYS A 104 4.57 -11.51 14.13
C LYS A 104 5.13 -10.20 13.57
N LYS A 105 5.29 -10.11 12.26
CA LYS A 105 5.72 -8.87 11.60
C LYS A 105 4.77 -7.73 12.00
N THR A 106 5.35 -6.68 12.55
CA THR A 106 4.65 -5.43 12.89
C THR A 106 5.21 -4.32 12.01
N PRO A 107 4.46 -3.24 11.74
CA PRO A 107 5.07 -2.04 11.15
C PRO A 107 6.19 -1.58 12.11
N LEU A 108 7.34 -1.26 11.58
CA LEU A 108 8.55 -0.70 12.22
C LEU A 108 8.45 -0.52 13.75
N THR A 109 8.73 -1.59 14.51
CA THR A 109 8.67 -1.55 15.97
C THR A 109 10.02 -1.15 16.56
N TYR A 110 11.11 -1.55 15.90
CA TYR A 110 12.48 -1.32 16.37
C TYR A 110 13.17 -0.28 15.50
N LEU A 111 13.51 0.85 16.12
CA LEU A 111 14.13 1.99 15.45
C LEU A 111 15.61 2.07 15.82
N PRO A 112 16.48 2.58 14.93
CA PRO A 112 17.86 2.84 15.27
C PRO A 112 17.97 3.95 16.32
N ASP A 113 19.00 3.88 17.15
CA ASP A 113 19.33 4.83 18.22
C ASP A 113 18.23 5.01 19.29
N VAL A 114 17.44 3.96 19.52
CA VAL A 114 16.42 3.87 20.59
C VAL A 114 16.76 2.71 21.51
N TRP A 115 16.64 2.91 22.82
CA TRP A 115 16.81 1.86 23.80
C TRP A 115 15.58 0.98 23.90
N TYR A 116 15.80 -0.34 23.94
CA TYR A 116 14.79 -1.36 24.14
C TYR A 116 15.21 -2.31 25.24
N HIS A 117 14.33 -2.57 26.21
CA HIS A 117 14.46 -3.68 27.12
C HIS A 117 13.77 -4.90 26.52
N ILE A 118 14.52 -5.93 26.21
CA ILE A 118 14.05 -7.16 25.60
C ILE A 118 14.24 -8.29 26.58
N CYS A 119 13.15 -8.97 26.97
CA CYS A 119 13.23 -10.22 27.73
C CYS A 119 12.57 -11.35 26.94
N PHE A 120 13.20 -12.50 26.99
CA PHE A 120 12.62 -13.76 26.53
C PHE A 120 12.53 -14.73 27.70
N VAL A 121 11.33 -15.23 27.94
CA VAL A 121 11.01 -16.12 29.09
C VAL A 121 10.43 -17.41 28.55
N THR A 122 11.01 -18.56 28.95
CA THR A 122 10.48 -19.88 28.63
C THR A 122 9.74 -20.48 29.81
N SER A 123 8.69 -21.29 29.53
CA SER A 123 7.98 -22.13 30.47
C SER A 123 7.79 -23.51 29.85
N GLN A 124 8.49 -24.49 30.34
CA GLN A 124 8.33 -25.88 29.90
C GLN A 124 7.01 -26.49 30.35
N GLN A 125 6.50 -26.04 31.50
CA GLN A 125 5.20 -26.46 31.99
C GLN A 125 4.10 -26.15 30.96
N ASP A 126 4.15 -24.94 30.40
CA ASP A 126 3.19 -24.48 29.37
C ASP A 126 3.65 -24.78 27.97
N SER A 127 4.86 -25.29 27.77
CA SER A 127 5.54 -25.44 26.46
C SER A 127 5.47 -24.12 25.66
N ARG A 128 5.79 -23.00 26.31
CA ARG A 128 5.64 -21.66 25.75
C ARG A 128 6.86 -20.80 26.00
N GLY A 129 7.27 -20.06 24.95
CA GLY A 129 8.21 -18.94 25.03
C GLY A 129 7.48 -17.62 24.87
N THR A 130 7.86 -16.60 25.64
CA THR A 130 7.22 -15.30 25.62
C THR A 130 8.26 -14.19 25.51
N PHE A 131 8.11 -13.31 24.53
CA PHE A 131 8.83 -12.05 24.45
C PHE A 131 8.13 -10.95 25.23
N TYR A 132 8.93 -10.20 25.99
CA TYR A 132 8.55 -8.92 26.59
C TYR A 132 9.38 -7.81 25.95
N LEU A 133 8.74 -6.70 25.67
CA LEU A 133 9.36 -5.48 25.16
C LEU A 133 9.04 -4.33 26.10
N ASN A 134 10.06 -3.67 26.64
CA ASN A 134 9.93 -2.58 27.61
C ASN A 134 8.98 -2.94 28.76
N GLY A 135 9.17 -4.14 29.35
CA GLY A 135 8.37 -4.66 30.45
C GLY A 135 7.03 -5.28 30.05
N LYS A 136 6.49 -4.98 28.88
CA LYS A 136 5.17 -5.43 28.43
C LYS A 136 5.27 -6.69 27.59
N LYS A 137 4.33 -7.63 27.82
CA LYS A 137 4.21 -8.84 27.02
C LYS A 137 3.90 -8.50 25.57
N SER A 138 4.77 -8.94 24.63
CA SER A 138 4.66 -8.70 23.20
C SER A 138 4.06 -9.90 22.46
N THR A 139 4.76 -11.04 22.46
CA THR A 139 4.36 -12.22 21.66
C THR A 139 4.70 -13.50 22.41
N SER A 140 3.87 -14.54 22.24
CA SER A 140 4.13 -15.87 22.78
C SER A 140 4.13 -16.93 21.68
N PHE A 141 5.00 -17.93 21.82
CA PHE A 141 5.19 -19.04 20.89
C PHE A 141 5.05 -20.37 21.58
N LYS A 142 4.67 -21.39 20.82
CA LYS A 142 4.75 -22.77 21.29
C LYS A 142 6.19 -23.26 21.13
N LEU A 143 6.80 -23.74 22.19
CA LEU A 143 8.16 -24.30 22.20
C LEU A 143 8.15 -25.81 22.02
N PRO A 144 9.21 -26.38 21.44
CA PRO A 144 9.44 -27.83 21.50
C PRO A 144 9.67 -28.26 22.95
N LYS A 145 9.13 -29.42 23.34
CA LYS A 145 9.35 -30.00 24.68
C LYS A 145 10.78 -30.58 24.76
N ARG A 146 11.72 -29.76 25.15
CA ARG A 146 13.10 -30.16 25.41
C ARG A 146 13.74 -29.18 26.38
N ASP A 147 14.67 -29.69 27.18
CA ASP A 147 15.51 -28.83 28.01
C ASP A 147 16.53 -28.07 27.17
N ILE A 148 16.90 -26.89 27.64
CA ILE A 148 17.96 -26.06 27.07
C ILE A 148 19.29 -26.56 27.65
N LEU A 149 20.23 -26.90 26.76
CA LEU A 149 21.54 -27.39 27.17
C LEU A 149 22.38 -26.24 27.72
N LEU A 150 23.13 -26.51 28.79
CA LEU A 150 24.08 -25.59 29.39
C LEU A 150 25.53 -26.03 29.07
N ASN A 151 26.52 -25.28 29.58
CA ASN A 151 27.96 -25.52 29.38
C ASN A 151 28.38 -25.38 27.91
N GLY A 152 28.16 -24.17 27.36
CA GLY A 152 28.48 -23.79 26.00
C GLY A 152 29.10 -22.41 25.88
N SER A 153 29.41 -22.01 24.66
CA SER A 153 29.92 -20.67 24.33
C SER A 153 28.77 -19.73 24.05
N LEU A 154 28.74 -18.61 24.77
CA LEU A 154 27.81 -17.51 24.62
C LEU A 154 28.55 -16.34 23.96
N THR A 155 28.00 -15.84 22.84
CA THR A 155 28.56 -14.72 22.09
C THR A 155 27.54 -13.62 21.97
N LEU A 156 27.93 -12.39 22.26
CA LEU A 156 27.17 -11.16 21.98
C LEU A 156 27.71 -10.48 20.72
N GLY A 157 26.83 -9.93 19.91
CA GLY A 157 27.18 -9.12 18.75
C GLY A 157 27.45 -9.89 17.46
N GLN A 158 27.44 -11.22 17.49
CA GLN A 158 27.64 -12.09 16.32
C GLN A 158 26.78 -13.37 16.40
N GLU A 159 26.58 -13.99 15.24
CA GLU A 159 26.05 -15.35 15.15
C GLU A 159 27.19 -16.35 14.95
N ALA A 160 27.18 -17.42 15.75
CA ALA A 160 28.24 -18.42 15.76
C ALA A 160 27.81 -19.68 15.01
N ASP A 161 28.48 -20.01 13.89
CA ASP A 161 28.29 -21.27 13.14
C ASP A 161 29.01 -22.47 13.76
N LYS A 162 29.81 -22.26 14.79
CA LYS A 162 30.49 -23.29 15.61
C LYS A 162 30.81 -22.72 16.99
N VAL A 163 31.21 -23.59 17.90
CA VAL A 163 31.60 -23.17 19.25
C VAL A 163 32.72 -22.11 19.16
N ASN A 164 32.41 -20.89 19.62
CA ASN A 164 33.30 -19.74 19.65
C ASN A 164 33.93 -19.40 18.29
N GLY A 165 33.12 -19.41 17.21
CA GLY A 165 33.64 -19.05 15.88
C GLY A 165 32.65 -19.26 14.74
N GLY A 166 33.13 -19.10 13.50
CA GLY A 166 32.32 -19.19 12.30
C GLY A 166 31.52 -17.92 12.02
N TYR A 167 31.95 -16.78 12.56
CA TYR A 167 31.27 -15.50 12.46
C TYR A 167 31.22 -14.96 11.03
N GLN A 168 30.18 -14.20 10.71
CA GLN A 168 29.96 -13.60 9.40
C GLN A 168 29.59 -12.12 9.54
N ALA A 169 30.25 -11.25 8.78
CA ALA A 169 30.00 -9.79 8.84
C ALA A 169 28.54 -9.39 8.61
N GLN A 170 27.82 -10.15 7.75
CA GLN A 170 26.39 -9.90 7.46
C GLN A 170 25.45 -10.24 8.62
N GLN A 171 25.93 -11.01 9.61
CA GLN A 171 25.16 -11.45 10.79
C GLN A 171 25.59 -10.71 12.07
N SER A 172 26.43 -9.69 11.91
CA SER A 172 26.94 -8.91 13.03
C SER A 172 25.90 -7.92 13.59
N PHE A 173 26.18 -7.42 14.79
CA PHE A 173 25.39 -6.38 15.45
C PHE A 173 26.18 -5.07 15.49
N SER A 174 25.51 -3.95 15.22
CA SER A 174 26.04 -2.60 15.42
C SER A 174 25.16 -1.87 16.42
N GLY A 175 25.72 -1.51 17.58
CA GLY A 175 24.94 -0.88 18.63
C GLY A 175 25.52 -1.08 20.01
N ILE A 176 24.72 -0.80 21.04
CA ILE A 176 25.14 -0.88 22.44
C ILE A 176 24.28 -1.94 23.15
N ILE A 177 24.94 -2.79 23.92
CA ILE A 177 24.32 -3.80 24.79
C ILE A 177 24.72 -3.53 26.23
N THR A 178 23.74 -3.56 27.15
CA THR A 178 23.97 -3.49 28.60
C THR A 178 22.96 -4.33 29.37
N GLY A 179 23.25 -4.65 30.64
CA GLY A 179 22.32 -5.35 31.53
C GLY A 179 21.89 -6.75 31.06
N PHE A 180 22.78 -7.48 30.34
CA PHE A 180 22.47 -8.84 29.90
C PHE A 180 22.50 -9.82 31.08
N ASN A 181 21.35 -10.40 31.41
CA ASN A 181 21.22 -11.37 32.49
C ASN A 181 20.50 -12.63 32.02
N MET A 182 20.98 -13.80 32.45
CA MET A 182 20.33 -15.12 32.24
C MET A 182 20.00 -15.79 33.57
N TYR A 183 18.78 -16.31 33.64
CA TYR A 183 18.24 -16.95 34.84
C TYR A 183 17.81 -18.38 34.54
N SER A 184 18.14 -19.35 35.41
CA SER A 184 17.71 -20.76 35.32
C SER A 184 16.25 -20.97 35.75
N ARG A 185 15.44 -19.92 35.77
CA ARG A 185 14.04 -19.94 36.15
C ARG A 185 13.16 -19.07 35.29
N GLN A 186 11.88 -19.30 35.31
CA GLN A 186 10.90 -18.41 34.70
C GLN A 186 10.75 -17.14 35.54
N LEU A 187 10.96 -15.97 34.91
CA LEU A 187 10.62 -14.66 35.45
C LEU A 187 9.12 -14.40 35.31
N ARG A 188 8.52 -13.81 36.34
CA ARG A 188 7.12 -13.36 36.31
C ARG A 188 7.03 -12.04 35.56
N GLY A 189 5.85 -11.76 34.97
CA GLY A 189 5.63 -10.50 34.21
C GLY A 189 5.92 -9.25 35.03
N GLU A 190 5.57 -9.23 36.32
CA GLU A 190 5.84 -8.13 37.26
C GLU A 190 7.35 -7.91 37.47
N GLU A 191 8.12 -9.02 37.56
CA GLU A 191 9.59 -8.93 37.69
C GLU A 191 10.20 -8.33 36.42
N VAL A 192 9.70 -8.72 35.20
CA VAL A 192 10.16 -8.17 33.92
C VAL A 192 9.79 -6.68 33.77
N GLU A 193 8.61 -6.29 34.25
CA GLU A 193 8.18 -4.88 34.24
C GLU A 193 9.04 -4.02 35.18
N ALA A 194 9.32 -4.50 36.39
CA ALA A 194 10.20 -3.81 37.34
C ALA A 194 11.63 -3.66 36.81
N LEU A 195 12.18 -4.68 36.13
CA LEU A 195 13.50 -4.60 35.46
C LEU A 195 13.50 -3.56 34.35
N ALA A 196 12.45 -3.49 33.57
CA ALA A 196 12.32 -2.51 32.49
C ALA A 196 12.07 -1.08 33.00
N GLY A 197 11.40 -0.92 34.14
CA GLY A 197 11.17 0.38 34.80
C GLY A 197 12.36 0.90 35.58
N CYS A 198 13.42 0.09 35.73
CA CYS A 198 14.58 0.40 36.58
C CYS A 198 14.19 0.73 38.05
N GLU A 199 13.02 0.24 38.50
CA GLU A 199 12.50 0.49 39.85
C GLU A 199 13.20 -0.33 40.93
N VAL A 200 13.89 -1.40 40.50
CA VAL A 200 14.61 -2.34 41.39
C VAL A 200 16.08 -2.36 40.97
N GLU A 201 16.99 -2.44 41.95
CA GLU A 201 18.38 -2.78 41.63
C GLU A 201 18.42 -4.07 40.82
N GLU A 202 19.16 -4.04 39.70
CA GLU A 202 19.28 -5.14 38.76
C GLU A 202 19.68 -6.43 39.50
N VAL A 203 18.75 -7.39 39.60
CA VAL A 203 19.04 -8.71 40.18
C VAL A 203 19.88 -9.46 39.17
N GLU A 204 21.14 -9.75 39.53
CA GLU A 204 22.06 -10.53 38.72
C GLU A 204 21.50 -11.91 38.38
N GLY A 205 21.68 -12.34 37.12
CA GLY A 205 21.30 -13.67 36.66
C GLY A 205 22.16 -14.76 37.35
N ASP A 206 21.55 -15.85 37.74
CA ASP A 206 22.23 -17.00 38.35
C ASP A 206 23.05 -17.82 37.30
N LEU A 207 22.70 -17.79 36.03
CA LEU A 207 23.49 -18.40 34.96
C LEU A 207 24.54 -17.43 34.39
N VAL A 208 24.12 -16.19 34.06
CA VAL A 208 24.99 -15.12 33.64
C VAL A 208 24.51 -13.82 34.26
N GLY A 209 25.34 -13.20 35.11
CA GLY A 209 25.13 -11.87 35.64
C GLY A 209 25.96 -10.85 34.92
N TRP A 210 25.38 -9.73 34.48
CA TRP A 210 26.08 -8.70 33.67
C TRP A 210 27.32 -8.13 34.37
N ARG A 211 27.26 -7.91 35.68
CA ARG A 211 28.35 -7.31 36.47
C ARG A 211 29.41 -8.33 36.87
N THR A 212 29.01 -9.59 37.01
CA THR A 212 29.87 -10.70 37.52
C THR A 212 30.54 -11.48 36.40
N ALA A 213 29.99 -11.45 35.19
CA ALA A 213 30.52 -12.15 34.04
C ALA A 213 31.81 -11.50 33.53
N VAL A 214 32.79 -12.34 33.20
CA VAL A 214 34.05 -11.90 32.56
C VAL A 214 33.94 -12.13 31.06
N TRP A 215 33.79 -11.06 30.31
CA TRP A 215 33.65 -11.09 28.86
C TRP A 215 35.02 -11.01 28.18
N SER A 216 35.29 -11.91 27.24
CA SER A 216 36.39 -11.82 26.30
C SER A 216 35.96 -10.99 25.11
N VAL A 217 36.58 -9.85 24.89
CA VAL A 217 36.21 -8.86 23.87
C VAL A 217 37.16 -8.91 22.70
N ASN A 218 36.65 -8.90 21.48
CA ASN A 218 37.44 -8.95 20.25
C ASN A 218 36.96 -7.86 19.26
N GLY A 219 37.88 -7.43 18.40
CA GLY A 219 37.58 -6.48 17.31
C GLY A 219 37.18 -5.08 17.81
N ASP A 220 36.28 -4.43 17.07
CA ASP A 220 35.76 -3.11 17.40
C ASP A 220 34.63 -3.20 18.44
N VAL A 221 35.00 -3.58 19.66
CA VAL A 221 34.09 -3.56 20.80
C VAL A 221 34.68 -2.73 21.91
N THR A 222 34.00 -1.67 22.32
CA THR A 222 34.47 -0.72 23.33
C THR A 222 33.55 -0.64 24.53
N GLN A 223 34.10 -0.34 25.72
CA GLN A 223 33.28 -0.05 26.89
C GLN A 223 32.76 1.40 26.83
N VAL A 224 31.48 1.56 27.16
CA VAL A 224 30.82 2.87 27.28
C VAL A 224 30.21 3.01 28.68
N ASP A 225 30.40 4.17 29.31
CA ASP A 225 29.74 4.48 30.57
C ASP A 225 28.34 5.06 30.27
N LEU A 226 27.33 4.46 30.88
CA LEU A 226 25.91 4.79 30.66
C LEU A 226 25.31 5.33 31.96
N SER A 227 24.56 6.43 31.87
CA SER A 227 23.68 6.85 32.96
C SER A 227 22.39 6.04 32.94
N VAL A 228 21.81 5.80 34.12
CA VAL A 228 20.51 5.12 34.24
C VAL A 228 19.42 5.89 33.49
N GLU A 229 19.51 7.21 33.51
CA GLU A 229 18.59 8.10 32.82
C GLU A 229 18.60 7.94 31.29
N GLU A 230 19.73 7.50 30.73
CA GLU A 230 19.88 7.35 29.27
C GLU A 230 19.03 6.21 28.71
N TYR A 231 18.85 5.09 29.44
CA TYR A 231 18.13 3.93 28.92
C TYR A 231 16.84 3.58 29.67
N CYS A 232 16.69 4.03 30.92
CA CYS A 232 15.53 3.72 31.76
C CYS A 232 14.39 4.73 31.64
N THR A 233 14.65 5.98 31.27
CA THR A 233 13.61 6.96 31.03
C THR A 233 13.11 6.81 29.60
N PRO A 234 11.79 6.61 29.36
CA PRO A 234 11.28 6.73 28.00
C PRO A 234 11.69 8.08 27.44
N GLU A 235 12.20 8.11 26.20
CA GLU A 235 12.56 9.36 25.51
C GLU A 235 11.45 10.38 25.72
N ARG A 236 11.69 11.37 26.59
CA ARG A 236 10.79 12.49 26.76
C ARG A 236 10.92 13.36 25.52
N PHE A 237 9.79 13.80 25.02
CA PHE A 237 9.55 14.73 23.92
C PHE A 237 10.81 15.25 23.20
N ARG A 238 10.94 14.90 21.93
CA ARG A 238 12.02 15.40 21.09
C ARG A 238 11.51 16.58 20.28
N PHE A 239 12.18 17.73 20.40
CA PHE A 239 11.96 18.88 19.55
C PHE A 239 13.05 18.92 18.47
N THR A 240 12.63 18.94 17.20
CA THR A 240 13.53 19.19 16.08
C THR A 240 13.34 20.63 15.60
N VAL A 241 14.39 21.44 15.63
CA VAL A 241 14.36 22.85 15.24
C VAL A 241 14.88 22.99 13.81
N PHE A 242 14.09 23.64 12.97
CA PHE A 242 14.41 23.84 11.56
C PHE A 242 14.79 25.30 11.30
N PRO A 243 16.00 25.58 10.77
CA PRO A 243 16.48 26.94 10.51
C PRO A 243 15.92 27.56 9.22
N GLN A 244 14.88 26.97 8.64
CA GLN A 244 14.16 27.51 7.50
C GLN A 244 13.08 28.48 7.97
N ARG A 245 13.17 29.73 7.53
CA ARG A 245 12.18 30.76 7.84
C ARG A 245 10.95 30.58 6.95
N ARG A 246 9.78 30.53 7.56
CA ARG A 246 8.49 30.34 6.88
C ARG A 246 7.40 31.16 7.54
N LYS A 247 6.34 31.49 6.77
CA LYS A 247 5.08 32.02 7.34
C LYS A 247 4.42 30.94 8.18
N TYR A 248 3.60 31.34 9.15
CA TYR A 248 2.96 30.41 10.09
C TYR A 248 2.25 29.23 9.41
N THR A 249 1.40 29.52 8.40
CA THR A 249 0.65 28.48 7.68
C THR A 249 1.57 27.48 6.96
N VAL A 250 2.67 27.95 6.39
CA VAL A 250 3.66 27.09 5.71
C VAL A 250 4.45 26.30 6.73
N ALA A 251 4.80 26.88 7.88
CA ALA A 251 5.47 26.19 8.98
C ALA A 251 4.63 25.06 9.56
N HIS A 252 3.31 25.27 9.69
CA HIS A 252 2.39 24.23 10.12
C HIS A 252 2.35 23.05 9.12
N VAL A 253 2.17 23.33 7.82
CA VAL A 253 2.21 22.31 6.76
C VAL A 253 3.56 21.59 6.72
N PHE A 254 4.66 22.30 6.98
CA PHE A 254 5.99 21.71 6.99
C PHE A 254 6.12 20.60 8.06
N CYS A 255 5.72 20.87 9.32
CA CYS A 255 5.73 19.84 10.37
C CYS A 255 4.79 18.68 10.03
N THR A 256 3.60 18.95 9.45
CA THR A 256 2.68 17.87 9.09
C THR A 256 3.21 16.93 8.00
N LYS A 257 4.05 17.43 7.07
CA LYS A 257 4.76 16.56 6.09
C LYS A 257 5.69 15.55 6.74
N LEU A 258 6.20 15.87 7.93
CA LEU A 258 7.03 14.98 8.75
C LEU A 258 6.19 14.11 9.73
N LYS A 259 4.86 14.14 9.66
CA LYS A 259 3.95 13.50 10.64
C LYS A 259 4.17 14.00 12.09
N THR A 260 4.66 15.23 12.22
CA THR A 260 4.86 15.95 13.47
C THR A 260 3.91 17.13 13.55
N SER A 261 3.93 17.89 14.63
CA SER A 261 3.21 19.15 14.79
C SER A 261 4.16 20.29 15.15
N LEU A 262 3.75 21.54 14.94
CA LEU A 262 4.49 22.67 15.51
C LEU A 262 4.60 22.50 17.03
N ALA A 263 5.79 22.73 17.57
CA ALA A 263 6.08 22.52 18.98
C ALA A 263 5.20 23.35 19.89
N VAL A 264 4.63 22.72 20.91
CA VAL A 264 3.87 23.36 21.99
C VAL A 264 4.33 22.79 23.32
N PRO A 265 5.24 23.46 24.04
CA PRO A 265 5.68 23.00 25.35
C PRO A 265 4.49 22.85 26.33
N LYS A 266 4.49 21.75 27.09
CA LYS A 266 3.41 21.39 28.02
C LYS A 266 3.74 21.71 29.48
N ASN A 267 4.98 22.03 29.74
CA ASN A 267 5.52 22.39 31.06
C ASN A 267 6.78 23.26 30.92
N SER A 268 7.32 23.73 32.04
CA SER A 268 8.52 24.58 32.05
C SER A 268 9.79 23.87 31.55
N GLU A 269 9.91 22.55 31.83
CA GLU A 269 11.08 21.76 31.41
C GLU A 269 11.12 21.64 29.88
N GLU A 270 9.97 21.33 29.24
CA GLU A 270 9.86 21.29 27.79
C GLU A 270 10.09 22.66 27.15
N ASN A 271 9.63 23.74 27.80
CA ASN A 271 9.85 25.09 27.34
C ASN A 271 11.35 25.43 27.31
N THR A 272 12.08 25.10 28.37
CA THR A 272 13.53 25.27 28.45
C THR A 272 14.26 24.37 27.44
N ALA A 273 13.83 23.13 27.24
CA ALA A 273 14.40 22.21 26.26
C ALA A 273 14.27 22.75 24.81
N LEU A 274 13.09 23.29 24.47
CA LEU A 274 12.87 23.94 23.16
C LEU A 274 13.73 25.21 23.01
N TYR A 275 13.84 25.99 24.08
CA TYR A 275 14.73 27.18 24.13
C TYR A 275 16.17 26.80 23.84
N ASP A 276 16.73 25.86 24.57
CA ASP A 276 18.11 25.39 24.40
C ASP A 276 18.38 24.87 22.99
N ALA A 277 17.42 24.09 22.41
CA ALA A 277 17.53 23.62 21.04
C ALA A 277 17.50 24.78 20.02
N SER A 278 16.74 25.85 20.30
CA SER A 278 16.57 27.01 19.42
C SER A 278 17.78 27.97 19.45
N VAL A 279 18.37 28.18 20.63
CA VAL A 279 19.52 29.10 20.85
C VAL A 279 20.68 28.80 19.91
N ILE A 280 20.96 27.53 19.69
CA ILE A 280 22.10 27.08 18.89
C ILE A 280 21.95 27.45 17.40
N LEU A 281 20.70 27.64 16.92
CA LEU A 281 20.40 27.96 15.53
C LEU A 281 20.08 29.44 15.29
N VAL A 282 20.21 30.30 16.31
CA VAL A 282 19.88 31.74 16.26
C VAL A 282 20.55 32.44 15.07
N GLU A 283 21.82 32.22 14.84
CA GLU A 283 22.59 32.90 13.77
C GLU A 283 22.03 32.60 12.37
N ARG A 284 21.48 31.36 12.16
CA ARG A 284 20.89 30.97 10.90
C ARG A 284 19.44 31.45 10.72
N CYS A 285 18.78 31.72 11.83
CA CYS A 285 17.38 32.16 11.86
C CYS A 285 17.22 33.68 11.88
N GLN A 286 18.27 34.43 12.14
CA GLN A 286 18.22 35.88 12.29
C GLN A 286 17.92 36.57 10.94
N PRO A 287 16.82 37.32 10.82
CA PRO A 287 16.56 38.11 9.64
C PRO A 287 17.49 39.30 9.54
N ALA A 288 17.97 39.63 8.36
CA ALA A 288 18.97 40.69 8.13
C ALA A 288 18.53 42.09 8.64
N ASN A 289 17.23 42.33 8.89
CA ASN A 289 16.68 43.67 9.17
C ASN A 289 15.69 43.73 10.37
N HIS A 290 15.61 42.72 11.24
CA HIS A 290 14.67 42.73 12.36
C HIS A 290 15.36 42.64 13.71
N ALA A 291 14.89 43.48 14.65
CA ALA A 291 15.41 43.56 16.03
C ALA A 291 14.97 42.37 16.91
N PHE A 292 14.01 41.58 16.46
CA PHE A 292 13.45 40.50 17.25
C PHE A 292 13.50 39.17 16.48
N LEU A 293 13.98 38.13 17.16
CA LEU A 293 13.99 36.77 16.64
C LEU A 293 12.90 35.94 17.32
N TYR A 294 12.09 35.32 16.51
CA TYR A 294 11.03 34.39 16.96
C TYR A 294 11.17 33.05 16.29
N PHE A 295 10.67 32.03 16.99
CA PHE A 295 10.35 30.72 16.42
C PHE A 295 8.83 30.52 16.50
N TRP A 296 8.22 29.97 15.46
CA TRP A 296 6.81 29.65 15.49
C TRP A 296 6.51 28.56 16.49
N LEU A 297 5.46 28.76 17.29
CA LEU A 297 4.84 27.77 18.15
C LEU A 297 3.51 27.31 17.58
N GLY A 298 3.12 26.05 17.88
CA GLY A 298 1.84 25.45 17.48
C GLY A 298 0.63 25.92 18.30
N ALA A 299 0.82 26.82 19.26
CA ALA A 299 -0.27 27.36 20.07
C ALA A 299 -1.01 28.46 19.33
N TYR A 300 -2.35 28.36 19.25
CA TYR A 300 -3.20 29.38 18.66
C TYR A 300 -4.43 29.69 19.53
N GLU A 301 -4.91 30.94 19.46
CA GLU A 301 -6.05 31.43 20.21
C GLU A 301 -7.34 31.26 19.40
N MET A 302 -8.33 30.60 19.98
CA MET A 302 -9.68 30.54 19.43
C MET A 302 -10.49 31.81 19.69
N ASP A 303 -11.61 32.00 18.98
CA ASP A 303 -12.49 33.13 19.09
C ASP A 303 -13.01 33.41 20.52
N ASN A 304 -12.93 32.42 21.41
CA ASN A 304 -13.35 32.52 22.81
C ASN A 304 -12.19 32.90 23.78
N GLY A 305 -11.02 33.25 23.27
CA GLY A 305 -9.85 33.61 24.08
C GLY A 305 -9.14 32.40 24.73
N ILE A 306 -9.42 31.16 24.28
CA ILE A 306 -8.80 29.96 24.79
C ILE A 306 -7.65 29.54 23.84
N TRP A 307 -6.47 29.35 24.43
CA TRP A 307 -5.31 28.84 23.69
C TRP A 307 -5.37 27.34 23.55
N THR A 308 -5.15 26.85 22.33
CA THR A 308 -5.21 25.44 21.96
C THR A 308 -4.00 25.03 21.13
N ASP A 309 -3.72 23.72 21.08
CA ASP A 309 -2.77 23.13 20.14
C ASP A 309 -3.38 22.94 18.75
N ALA A 310 -2.61 22.46 17.80
CA ALA A 310 -3.05 22.18 16.43
C ALA A 310 -4.20 21.15 16.32
N LYS A 311 -4.46 20.36 17.37
CA LYS A 311 -5.56 19.39 17.46
C LYS A 311 -6.82 19.98 18.10
N GLY A 312 -6.78 21.25 18.51
CA GLY A 312 -7.86 21.92 19.21
C GLY A 312 -7.94 21.59 20.71
N SER A 313 -6.94 20.93 21.28
CA SER A 313 -6.88 20.62 22.71
C SER A 313 -6.46 21.86 23.49
N ARG A 314 -7.19 22.18 24.57
CA ARG A 314 -6.87 23.30 25.42
C ARG A 314 -5.49 23.14 26.08
N LEU A 315 -4.68 24.21 26.06
CA LEU A 315 -3.38 24.21 26.71
C LEU A 315 -3.53 24.37 28.23
N ASN A 316 -2.79 23.53 28.97
CA ASN A 316 -2.69 23.59 30.43
C ASN A 316 -1.51 24.45 30.88
N PHE A 317 -0.52 24.65 30.00
CA PHE A 317 0.68 25.46 30.23
C PHE A 317 0.77 26.53 29.16
N THR A 318 1.07 27.76 29.55
CA THR A 318 1.37 28.88 28.67
C THR A 318 2.42 29.76 29.34
N ASN A 319 3.34 30.33 28.58
CA ASN A 319 4.42 31.16 29.08
C ASN A 319 4.42 32.56 28.39
N PHE A 320 3.22 33.15 28.23
CA PHE A 320 3.07 34.46 27.62
C PHE A 320 3.58 35.57 28.54
N ASP A 321 4.18 36.57 27.94
CA ASP A 321 4.58 37.81 28.64
C ASP A 321 3.34 38.69 28.86
N ASP A 322 2.98 38.95 30.13
CA ASP A 322 1.79 39.71 30.53
C ASP A 322 1.71 41.15 29.94
N THR A 323 2.86 41.67 29.47
CA THR A 323 2.94 43.03 28.91
C THR A 323 2.46 43.12 27.44
N THR A 324 2.22 42.00 26.76
CA THR A 324 2.03 41.96 25.31
C THR A 324 0.68 41.48 24.82
N ILE A 325 -0.33 41.32 25.71
CA ILE A 325 -1.68 40.89 25.31
C ILE A 325 -2.32 41.91 24.36
N LYS A 326 -2.29 41.63 23.06
CA LYS A 326 -2.90 42.46 22.00
C LYS A 326 -4.07 41.73 21.37
N LYS A 327 -5.24 42.35 21.38
CA LYS A 327 -6.44 41.87 20.68
C LYS A 327 -6.12 41.71 19.17
N SER A 328 -6.54 40.60 18.56
CA SER A 328 -6.42 40.22 17.13
C SER A 328 -5.13 39.52 16.69
N LYS A 329 -4.41 38.91 17.59
CA LYS A 329 -3.22 38.10 17.24
C LYS A 329 -3.41 36.66 17.73
N ASN A 330 -3.75 35.77 16.86
CA ASN A 330 -4.23 34.43 17.21
C ASN A 330 -3.17 33.32 17.15
N CYS A 331 -1.94 33.63 16.72
CA CYS A 331 -0.81 32.69 16.72
C CYS A 331 0.25 33.09 17.74
N SER A 332 1.14 32.19 18.08
CA SER A 332 2.18 32.41 19.05
C SER A 332 3.58 32.21 18.46
N GLY A 333 4.51 32.92 18.99
CA GLY A 333 5.93 32.80 18.70
C GLY A 333 6.75 32.77 19.99
N PHE A 334 7.83 32.03 19.96
CA PHE A 334 8.77 31.86 21.04
C PHE A 334 9.94 32.86 20.88
N LYS A 335 10.21 33.68 21.90
CA LYS A 335 11.33 34.63 21.87
C LYS A 335 12.67 33.93 22.09
N VAL A 336 13.68 34.29 21.34
CA VAL A 336 15.02 33.72 21.45
C VAL A 336 16.02 34.81 21.85
N PRO A 337 17.16 34.49 22.47
CA PRO A 337 18.12 35.42 23.03
C PRO A 337 18.40 36.68 22.18
N PRO A 338 18.64 37.81 22.85
CA PRO A 338 18.97 38.00 24.28
C PRO A 338 17.74 38.13 25.19
N TYR A 339 16.57 37.75 24.77
CA TYR A 339 15.29 37.88 25.48
C TYR A 339 14.97 36.66 26.36
N THR A 340 13.94 36.76 27.17
CA THR A 340 13.48 35.70 28.07
C THR A 340 12.79 34.58 27.33
N GLU A 341 12.67 33.41 27.94
CA GLU A 341 12.00 32.20 27.40
C GLU A 341 10.47 32.38 27.23
N ASN A 342 9.98 33.60 26.98
CA ASN A 342 8.55 33.89 26.96
C ASN A 342 7.96 33.81 25.55
N TRP A 343 6.65 33.57 25.53
CA TRP A 343 5.87 33.54 24.30
C TRP A 343 5.27 34.91 24.00
N ASP A 344 5.17 35.26 22.73
CA ASP A 344 4.48 36.42 22.22
C ASP A 344 3.30 36.03 21.34
N GLN A 345 2.28 36.89 21.37
CA GLN A 345 1.15 36.79 20.45
C GLN A 345 1.50 37.45 19.12
N ILE A 346 1.37 36.68 18.03
CA ILE A 346 1.71 37.11 16.67
C ILE A 346 0.51 36.87 15.75
N SER A 347 0.27 37.76 14.79
CA SER A 347 -0.80 37.52 13.80
C SER A 347 -0.47 36.32 12.90
N CYS A 348 -1.40 35.37 12.77
CA CYS A 348 -1.27 34.24 11.87
C CYS A 348 -1.16 34.63 10.39
N THR A 349 -1.72 35.81 10.03
CA THR A 349 -1.68 36.36 8.67
C THR A 349 -0.51 37.29 8.43
N SER A 350 0.44 37.38 9.41
CA SER A 350 1.62 38.25 9.26
C SER A 350 2.46 37.81 8.07
N THR A 351 3.10 38.79 7.43
CA THR A 351 4.08 38.52 6.35
C THR A 351 5.42 38.10 6.90
N TYR A 352 5.59 38.06 8.22
CA TYR A 352 6.84 37.67 8.86
C TYR A 352 7.12 36.18 8.68
N GLU A 353 8.38 35.87 8.46
CA GLU A 353 8.89 34.52 8.32
C GLU A 353 9.85 34.22 9.46
N PHE A 354 9.53 33.21 10.26
CA PHE A 354 10.35 32.76 11.37
C PHE A 354 10.74 31.29 11.19
N CYS A 355 11.79 30.89 11.87
CA CYS A 355 12.13 29.46 12.02
C CYS A 355 11.06 28.76 12.87
N MET A 356 11.10 27.44 12.90
CA MET A 356 10.10 26.64 13.59
C MET A 356 10.73 25.46 14.32
N GLY A 357 10.08 25.03 15.40
CA GLY A 357 10.30 23.75 16.04
C GLY A 357 9.14 22.82 15.74
N CYS A 358 9.44 21.58 15.39
CA CYS A 358 8.44 20.53 15.30
C CYS A 358 8.57 19.59 16.50
N GLU A 359 7.42 19.19 17.07
CA GLU A 359 7.33 18.24 18.19
C GLU A 359 7.08 16.84 17.65
N GLU A 360 7.95 15.90 17.99
CA GLU A 360 7.79 14.48 17.71
C GLU A 360 7.14 13.78 18.90
N VAL A 361 5.98 13.19 18.71
CA VAL A 361 5.33 12.32 19.72
C VAL A 361 5.96 10.93 19.68
N GLU A 362 6.29 10.46 18.49
CA GLU A 362 7.04 9.23 18.21
C GLU A 362 8.13 9.56 17.21
N PRO A 363 9.29 8.87 17.23
CA PRO A 363 10.38 9.15 16.30
C PRO A 363 9.92 9.07 14.83
N THR A 364 10.14 10.15 14.09
CA THR A 364 9.71 10.26 12.68
C THR A 364 10.55 9.33 11.81
N VAL A 365 9.88 8.35 11.21
CA VAL A 365 10.47 7.45 10.22
C VAL A 365 10.05 7.90 8.83
N LEU A 366 11.06 8.09 7.98
CA LEU A 366 10.86 8.40 6.56
C LEU A 366 11.17 7.16 5.71
N LYS A 367 10.51 7.07 4.57
CA LYS A 367 10.76 6.03 3.57
C LYS A 367 11.30 6.69 2.31
N MET A 368 12.43 6.19 1.81
CA MET A 368 12.99 6.60 0.53
C MET A 368 12.71 5.55 -0.53
N ARG A 369 12.00 5.94 -1.57
CA ARG A 369 11.61 5.06 -2.68
C ARG A 369 12.46 5.36 -3.91
N GLY A 370 12.64 4.34 -4.76
CA GLY A 370 13.42 4.46 -5.99
C GLY A 370 14.89 4.06 -5.85
N LEU A 371 15.31 3.51 -4.69
CA LEU A 371 16.71 3.14 -4.43
C LEU A 371 17.15 1.83 -5.08
N CYS A 372 16.27 1.04 -5.69
CA CYS A 372 16.53 -0.29 -6.27
C CYS A 372 17.13 -1.30 -5.29
N GLU A 373 16.89 -1.12 -3.99
CA GLU A 373 17.36 -2.00 -2.94
C GLU A 373 16.52 -3.28 -2.84
N GLN A 374 17.18 -4.41 -2.59
CA GLN A 374 16.49 -5.69 -2.38
C GLN A 374 15.80 -5.77 -1.01
N TYR A 375 16.38 -5.10 -0.02
CA TYR A 375 15.90 -5.15 1.36
C TYR A 375 15.13 -3.88 1.72
N LEU A 376 13.87 -4.04 2.10
CA LEU A 376 12.99 -2.94 2.47
C LEU A 376 13.57 -2.05 3.59
N GLN A 377 14.27 -2.64 4.55
CA GLN A 377 14.89 -1.90 5.65
C GLN A 377 15.94 -0.88 5.20
N SER A 378 16.54 -1.08 4.02
CA SER A 378 17.51 -0.13 3.44
C SER A 378 16.84 1.15 2.89
N THR A 379 15.53 1.18 2.81
CA THR A 379 14.76 2.35 2.36
C THR A 379 14.28 3.24 3.49
N TYR A 380 14.40 2.80 4.75
CA TYR A 380 13.95 3.57 5.91
C TYR A 380 15.05 4.49 6.45
N LEU A 381 14.64 5.70 6.79
CA LEU A 381 15.50 6.71 7.40
C LEU A 381 14.79 7.32 8.61
N ARG A 382 15.58 7.81 9.57
CA ARG A 382 15.12 8.56 10.73
C ARG A 382 15.63 9.99 10.65
N LEU A 383 14.79 10.95 11.02
CA LEU A 383 15.22 12.32 11.21
C LEU A 383 16.12 12.40 12.45
N GLU A 384 17.29 12.99 12.29
CA GLU A 384 18.28 13.18 13.34
C GLU A 384 18.79 14.62 13.34
N GLN A 385 18.97 15.19 14.50
CA GLN A 385 19.57 16.51 14.65
C GLN A 385 20.60 16.51 15.78
N HIS A 386 21.85 16.71 15.43
CA HIS A 386 22.89 16.98 16.42
C HIS A 386 22.89 18.44 16.79
N LYS A 387 23.30 18.76 18.05
CA LYS A 387 23.35 20.13 18.57
C LYS A 387 24.09 21.06 17.60
N GLY A 388 23.42 22.09 17.12
CA GLY A 388 23.99 23.12 16.22
C GLY A 388 24.13 22.76 14.76
N GLN A 389 23.67 21.59 14.35
CA GLN A 389 23.71 21.15 12.96
C GLN A 389 22.34 21.22 12.29
N MET A 390 22.34 21.23 10.94
CA MET A 390 21.14 21.04 10.18
C MET A 390 20.58 19.65 10.44
N PRO A 391 19.25 19.49 10.46
CA PRO A 391 18.65 18.16 10.50
C PRO A 391 19.17 17.31 9.34
N ALA A 392 19.43 16.04 9.63
CA ALA A 392 19.91 15.04 8.69
C ALA A 392 19.00 13.80 8.75
N PHE A 393 19.15 12.88 7.81
CA PHE A 393 18.36 11.66 7.79
C PHE A 393 19.26 10.45 7.85
N ARG A 394 19.25 9.74 8.96
CA ARG A 394 20.03 8.52 9.17
C ARG A 394 19.26 7.31 8.70
N GLY A 395 19.83 6.55 7.78
CA GLY A 395 19.29 5.28 7.31
C GLY A 395 19.36 4.17 8.37
N PHE A 396 18.43 3.24 8.29
CA PHE A 396 18.44 2.08 9.18
C PHE A 396 19.60 1.13 8.89
N THR A 397 20.12 1.13 7.66
CA THR A 397 21.23 0.27 7.24
C THR A 397 22.44 1.08 6.79
N LYS A 398 22.51 1.49 5.54
CA LYS A 398 23.71 2.00 4.88
C LYS A 398 23.64 3.42 4.34
N TYR A 399 22.47 4.05 4.32
CA TYR A 399 22.30 5.38 3.74
C TYR A 399 22.23 6.48 4.79
N TYR A 400 22.74 7.64 4.44
CA TYR A 400 22.67 8.86 5.22
C TYR A 400 22.44 10.05 4.30
N ILE A 401 21.52 10.94 4.65
CA ILE A 401 21.26 12.15 3.88
C ILE A 401 21.64 13.35 4.72
N SER A 402 22.58 14.16 4.23
CA SER A 402 23.03 15.37 4.89
C SER A 402 23.04 16.58 3.95
N PHE A 403 22.95 17.75 4.56
CA PHE A 403 23.04 19.04 3.87
C PHE A 403 24.47 19.59 3.96
N ASP A 404 25.06 19.95 2.82
CA ASP A 404 26.47 20.43 2.77
C ASP A 404 26.64 21.91 3.10
N GLY A 405 25.54 22.64 3.31
CA GLY A 405 25.58 24.09 3.55
C GLY A 405 25.58 24.95 2.26
N ASN A 406 25.86 24.38 1.10
CA ASN A 406 25.93 25.04 -0.20
C ASN A 406 24.69 24.68 -1.10
N HIS A 407 23.49 24.64 -0.52
CA HIS A 407 22.26 24.34 -1.20
C HIS A 407 22.17 22.91 -1.77
N THR A 408 23.02 21.97 -1.32
CA THR A 408 23.05 20.60 -1.82
C THR A 408 22.79 19.60 -0.70
N TRP A 409 21.85 18.70 -0.95
CA TRP A 409 21.62 17.50 -0.16
C TRP A 409 22.37 16.34 -0.80
N SER A 410 23.12 15.60 0.01
CA SER A 410 23.89 14.43 -0.43
C SER A 410 23.35 13.16 0.19
N LEU A 411 23.01 12.17 -0.65
CA LEU A 411 22.75 10.80 -0.25
C LEU A 411 24.10 10.08 -0.19
N ILE A 412 24.51 9.67 0.98
CA ILE A 412 25.83 9.11 1.25
C ILE A 412 25.68 7.64 1.62
N ASN A 413 26.52 6.79 1.08
CA ASN A 413 26.70 5.44 1.59
C ASN A 413 27.65 5.48 2.79
N MET A 414 27.15 5.17 3.97
CA MET A 414 27.92 5.25 5.21
C MET A 414 29.12 4.29 5.25
N TRP A 415 29.08 3.18 4.51
CA TRP A 415 30.15 2.19 4.49
C TRP A 415 31.33 2.61 3.62
N SER A 416 31.07 3.25 2.47
CA SER A 416 32.13 3.80 1.60
C SER A 416 32.44 5.26 1.87
N SER A 417 31.61 5.94 2.67
CA SER A 417 31.67 7.40 2.90
C SER A 417 31.54 8.24 1.61
N GLU A 418 31.02 7.65 0.53
CA GLU A 418 30.88 8.27 -0.78
C GLU A 418 29.46 8.76 -1.02
N ALA A 419 29.33 9.91 -1.67
CA ALA A 419 28.04 10.40 -2.11
C ALA A 419 27.54 9.57 -3.31
N VAL A 420 26.36 8.97 -3.16
CA VAL A 420 25.68 8.15 -4.17
C VAL A 420 24.90 9.02 -5.15
N ALA A 421 24.22 10.03 -4.62
CA ALA A 421 23.41 10.98 -5.39
C ALA A 421 23.33 12.33 -4.67
N THR A 422 23.13 13.40 -5.42
CA THR A 422 22.99 14.76 -4.91
C THR A 422 21.73 15.43 -5.41
N TYR A 423 21.11 16.24 -4.55
CA TYR A 423 19.94 17.06 -4.88
C TYR A 423 20.20 18.52 -4.54
N PHE A 424 20.08 19.40 -5.54
CA PHE A 424 20.30 20.84 -5.37
C PHE A 424 18.98 21.57 -5.12
N THR A 425 18.97 22.48 -4.12
CA THR A 425 17.81 23.31 -3.78
C THR A 425 18.23 24.77 -3.55
N TYR A 426 17.45 25.72 -4.05
CA TYR A 426 17.74 27.15 -3.88
C TYR A 426 17.42 27.67 -2.47
N GLU A 427 16.46 27.07 -1.78
CA GLU A 427 15.89 27.58 -0.52
C GLU A 427 16.28 26.78 0.73
N SER A 428 17.24 25.88 0.64
CA SER A 428 17.63 24.97 1.75
C SER A 428 16.46 24.13 2.27
N ASP A 429 15.43 23.90 1.46
CA ASP A 429 14.29 23.06 1.81
C ASP A 429 14.74 21.60 2.02
N LEU A 430 14.02 20.89 2.89
CA LEU A 430 14.22 19.46 3.03
C LEU A 430 13.92 18.73 1.71
N PRO A 431 14.66 17.66 1.39
CA PRO A 431 14.50 16.92 0.15
C PRO A 431 13.26 16.00 0.18
N LEU A 432 12.16 16.49 0.77
CA LEU A 432 10.91 15.74 0.87
C LEU A 432 10.14 15.70 -0.45
N GLY A 433 9.33 14.66 -0.61
CA GLY A 433 8.56 14.40 -1.82
C GLY A 433 9.39 13.72 -2.90
N ARG A 434 8.87 13.76 -4.14
CA ARG A 434 9.54 13.20 -5.31
C ARG A 434 10.46 14.24 -5.93
N ARG A 435 11.77 13.94 -5.99
CA ARG A 435 12.81 14.87 -6.45
C ARG A 435 13.75 14.19 -7.45
N ASP A 436 14.23 14.98 -8.42
CA ASP A 436 15.29 14.57 -9.35
C ASP A 436 16.64 14.66 -8.66
N TRP A 437 17.20 13.53 -8.28
CA TRP A 437 18.57 13.42 -7.76
C TRP A 437 19.54 13.16 -8.91
N ARG A 438 20.75 13.67 -8.83
CA ARG A 438 21.83 13.36 -9.78
C ARG A 438 22.75 12.32 -9.19
N THR A 439 22.96 11.23 -9.90
CA THR A 439 23.94 10.19 -9.54
C THR A 439 25.35 10.75 -9.61
N THR A 440 26.21 10.35 -8.68
CA THR A 440 27.62 10.77 -8.62
C THR A 440 28.51 9.86 -9.50
N ALA A 441 29.78 10.26 -9.73
CA ALA A 441 30.64 9.66 -10.74
C ALA A 441 30.97 8.18 -10.56
N ASP A 442 30.97 7.67 -9.32
CA ASP A 442 31.54 6.35 -9.01
C ASP A 442 30.50 5.32 -8.53
N PHE A 443 29.22 5.70 -8.49
CA PHE A 443 28.16 4.81 -8.01
C PHE A 443 27.03 4.64 -9.04
N GLN A 444 26.81 3.40 -9.46
CA GLN A 444 25.65 3.06 -10.29
C GLN A 444 24.41 2.87 -9.40
N LEU A 445 23.54 3.85 -9.36
CA LEU A 445 22.24 3.73 -8.72
C LEU A 445 21.25 3.19 -9.75
N CYS A 446 20.69 2.00 -9.51
CA CYS A 446 19.72 1.37 -10.43
C CYS A 446 20.26 1.19 -11.86
N ASP A 447 21.51 0.78 -12.01
CA ASP A 447 22.20 0.61 -13.30
C ASP A 447 22.26 1.90 -14.16
N LYS A 448 22.01 3.06 -13.58
CA LYS A 448 22.14 4.33 -14.26
C LYS A 448 23.56 4.86 -14.19
N PRO A 449 24.08 5.41 -15.30
CA PRO A 449 25.40 6.00 -15.33
C PRO A 449 25.46 7.28 -14.47
N ALA A 450 26.69 7.64 -14.12
CA ALA A 450 27.00 8.85 -13.37
C ALA A 450 26.48 10.13 -14.06
N GLY A 451 25.98 11.07 -13.25
CA GLY A 451 25.47 12.36 -13.71
C GLY A 451 24.06 12.37 -14.26
N GLU A 452 23.43 11.20 -14.43
CA GLU A 452 22.03 11.11 -14.83
C GLU A 452 21.07 11.49 -13.70
N LYS A 453 19.90 11.98 -14.11
CA LYS A 453 18.81 12.25 -13.20
C LYS A 453 18.12 10.95 -12.82
N HIS A 454 17.91 10.76 -11.52
CA HIS A 454 17.14 9.65 -10.99
C HIS A 454 16.07 10.18 -10.02
N LEU A 455 14.82 9.78 -10.26
CA LEU A 455 13.71 10.20 -9.42
C LEU A 455 13.70 9.38 -8.14
N LEU A 456 13.89 10.04 -7.00
CA LEU A 456 13.75 9.45 -5.67
C LEU A 456 12.64 10.16 -4.92
N SER A 457 11.95 9.43 -4.05
CA SER A 457 10.89 9.97 -3.19
C SER A 457 11.24 9.75 -1.73
N LEU A 458 11.34 10.84 -0.96
CA LEU A 458 11.55 10.81 0.48
C LEU A 458 10.32 11.36 1.21
N SER A 459 9.68 10.57 2.05
CA SER A 459 8.49 10.99 2.79
C SER A 459 8.29 10.25 4.09
N ALA A 460 7.53 10.84 5.02
CA ALA A 460 7.02 10.20 6.22
C ALA A 460 5.63 9.54 6.02
N CYS A 461 5.18 9.36 4.77
CA CYS A 461 3.89 8.78 4.46
C CYS A 461 3.83 7.30 4.84
N TYR A 462 2.70 6.89 5.40
CA TYR A 462 2.45 5.49 5.76
C TYR A 462 2.25 4.61 4.51
N ASP A 463 2.30 3.29 4.67
CA ASP A 463 2.14 2.33 3.56
C ASP A 463 0.77 2.39 2.86
N HIS A 464 -0.24 2.98 3.48
CA HIS A 464 -1.56 3.22 2.88
C HIS A 464 -1.74 4.64 2.31
N GLU A 465 -0.67 5.43 2.23
CA GLU A 465 -0.67 6.80 1.75
C GLU A 465 0.18 6.97 0.49
N TYR A 466 -0.24 7.90 -0.36
CA TYR A 466 0.49 8.36 -1.53
C TYR A 466 1.28 9.63 -1.18
N THR A 467 2.49 9.73 -1.69
CA THR A 467 3.35 10.91 -1.54
C THR A 467 3.20 11.85 -2.73
N CYS A 468 2.67 13.06 -2.50
CA CYS A 468 2.69 14.16 -3.48
C CYS A 468 4.12 14.59 -3.81
N ASP A 469 4.38 15.23 -4.95
CA ASP A 469 5.73 15.67 -5.32
C ASP A 469 6.34 16.65 -4.33
N GLU A 470 5.51 17.44 -3.66
CA GLU A 470 5.95 18.37 -2.61
C GLU A 470 6.16 17.71 -1.23
N GLY A 471 5.83 16.44 -1.05
CA GLY A 471 6.02 15.68 0.18
C GLY A 471 4.79 15.56 1.09
N THR A 472 3.63 16.10 0.71
CA THR A 472 2.37 15.89 1.45
C THR A 472 1.88 14.46 1.25
N CYS A 473 1.25 13.89 2.29
CA CYS A 473 0.67 12.54 2.26
C CYS A 473 -0.83 12.61 2.09
N ILE A 474 -1.39 11.85 1.16
CA ILE A 474 -2.82 11.64 0.97
C ILE A 474 -3.11 10.14 0.98
N ASN A 475 -4.38 9.76 1.20
CA ASN A 475 -4.74 8.35 1.17
C ASN A 475 -4.60 7.78 -0.26
N LEU A 476 -4.13 6.53 -0.42
CA LEU A 476 -4.04 5.86 -1.73
C LEU A 476 -5.37 5.80 -2.48
N THR A 477 -6.50 5.81 -1.77
CA THR A 477 -7.82 5.86 -2.40
C THR A 477 -8.10 7.19 -3.12
N GLN A 478 -7.41 8.27 -2.75
CA GLN A 478 -7.51 9.59 -3.36
C GLN A 478 -6.60 9.75 -4.59
N ARG A 479 -5.66 8.83 -4.80
CA ARG A 479 -4.81 8.79 -5.99
C ARG A 479 -5.63 8.42 -7.22
N CYS A 480 -5.71 9.32 -8.24
CA CYS A 480 -6.47 9.12 -9.48
C CYS A 480 -7.98 8.90 -9.27
N ASP A 481 -8.63 9.74 -8.48
CA ASP A 481 -10.07 9.67 -8.20
C ASP A 481 -10.89 10.79 -8.87
N LEU A 482 -10.25 11.60 -9.72
CA LEU A 482 -10.79 12.78 -10.42
C LEU A 482 -11.02 13.99 -9.49
N ARG A 483 -10.37 14.02 -8.33
CA ARG A 483 -10.35 15.16 -7.41
C ARG A 483 -8.91 15.54 -7.13
N VAL A 484 -8.68 16.83 -6.91
CA VAL A 484 -7.36 17.32 -6.57
C VAL A 484 -7.24 17.37 -5.05
N ASP A 485 -6.42 16.48 -4.50
CA ASP A 485 -6.14 16.37 -3.07
C ASP A 485 -4.68 16.77 -2.74
N CYS A 486 -3.73 16.57 -3.66
CA CYS A 486 -2.38 17.11 -3.53
C CYS A 486 -2.34 18.60 -3.86
N PRO A 487 -1.65 19.46 -3.09
CA PRO A 487 -1.49 20.88 -3.40
C PRO A 487 -0.84 21.16 -4.77
N ASP A 488 -0.05 20.22 -5.29
CA ASP A 488 0.64 20.29 -6.58
C ASP A 488 -0.07 19.52 -7.70
N ASN A 489 -1.27 19.04 -7.49
CA ASN A 489 -2.10 18.24 -8.41
C ASN A 489 -1.46 16.92 -8.88
N THR A 490 -0.43 16.44 -8.21
CA THR A 490 0.31 15.23 -8.64
C THR A 490 -0.47 13.94 -8.44
N ASP A 491 -1.50 13.96 -7.60
CA ASP A 491 -2.44 12.86 -7.41
C ASP A 491 -3.27 12.54 -8.65
N GLU A 492 -3.51 13.51 -9.53
CA GLU A 492 -4.27 13.33 -10.76
C GLU A 492 -3.38 13.32 -12.03
N THR A 493 -2.06 13.28 -11.86
CA THR A 493 -1.11 13.17 -12.97
C THR A 493 -0.60 11.74 -13.14
N GLY A 494 -0.35 11.30 -14.40
CA GLY A 494 0.15 9.95 -14.67
C GLY A 494 -0.81 8.85 -14.25
N CYS A 495 -2.12 9.10 -14.38
CA CYS A 495 -3.19 8.19 -13.99
C CYS A 495 -3.51 7.11 -15.02
N ASP A 496 -2.58 6.79 -15.91
CA ASP A 496 -2.72 5.67 -16.83
C ASP A 496 -2.94 4.36 -16.02
N LYS A 497 -4.14 3.79 -16.19
CA LYS A 497 -4.51 2.55 -15.49
C LYS A 497 -3.77 1.32 -15.99
N LEU A 498 -3.10 1.41 -17.14
CA LEU A 498 -2.48 0.29 -17.83
C LEU A 498 -0.96 0.29 -17.69
N SER A 499 -0.40 -0.81 -17.22
CA SER A 499 1.02 -1.14 -17.32
C SER A 499 1.17 -2.37 -18.21
N ARG A 500 1.89 -2.23 -19.33
CA ARG A 500 2.11 -3.29 -20.30
C ARG A 500 3.61 -3.49 -20.56
N PRO A 501 4.06 -4.72 -20.81
CA PRO A 501 5.43 -4.96 -21.21
C PRO A 501 5.71 -4.32 -22.59
N PRO A 502 6.97 -3.96 -22.89
CA PRO A 502 7.34 -3.36 -24.18
C PRO A 502 6.96 -4.22 -25.39
N GLU A 503 7.01 -5.55 -25.24
CA GLU A 503 6.72 -6.52 -26.30
C GLU A 503 5.22 -6.84 -26.44
N TYR A 504 4.33 -6.12 -25.75
CA TYR A 504 2.89 -6.37 -25.82
C TYR A 504 2.33 -6.09 -27.22
N LEU A 505 1.78 -7.12 -27.87
CA LEU A 505 1.12 -7.03 -29.16
C LEU A 505 -0.41 -6.98 -28.95
N HIS A 506 -1.00 -5.81 -29.20
CA HIS A 506 -2.45 -5.61 -29.10
C HIS A 506 -3.25 -6.28 -30.25
N SER A 507 -2.58 -6.72 -31.32
CA SER A 507 -3.20 -7.45 -32.44
C SER A 507 -3.41 -8.94 -32.16
N LEU A 508 -2.70 -9.51 -31.17
CA LEU A 508 -2.79 -10.93 -30.84
C LEU A 508 -3.59 -11.15 -29.58
N PRO A 509 -4.51 -12.14 -29.56
CA PRO A 509 -5.25 -12.51 -28.37
C PRO A 509 -4.29 -12.96 -27.26
N PRO A 510 -4.63 -12.73 -25.98
CA PRO A 510 -3.86 -13.25 -24.88
C PRO A 510 -3.93 -14.78 -24.85
N PRO A 511 -2.89 -15.45 -24.32
CA PRO A 511 -2.95 -16.90 -24.10
C PRO A 511 -4.04 -17.24 -23.09
N GLY A 512 -4.69 -18.38 -23.31
CA GLY A 512 -5.65 -18.90 -22.35
C GLY A 512 -4.95 -19.41 -21.07
N VAL A 513 -5.70 -19.51 -20.00
CA VAL A 513 -5.25 -20.15 -18.77
C VAL A 513 -5.04 -21.63 -19.05
N GLU A 514 -3.98 -22.25 -18.52
CA GLU A 514 -3.66 -23.69 -18.65
C GLU A 514 -3.45 -24.19 -20.10
N LEU A 515 -2.79 -23.40 -20.96
CA LEU A 515 -2.49 -23.78 -22.36
C LEU A 515 -3.73 -24.09 -23.23
N GLY A 516 -4.92 -23.73 -22.75
CA GLY A 516 -6.19 -23.87 -23.49
C GLY A 516 -6.55 -22.61 -24.29
N PRO A 517 -7.68 -22.66 -25.03
CA PRO A 517 -8.21 -21.48 -25.71
C PRO A 517 -8.61 -20.38 -24.73
N LEU A 518 -8.43 -19.13 -25.15
CA LEU A 518 -8.92 -17.98 -24.38
C LEU A 518 -10.44 -18.06 -24.21
N SER A 519 -10.89 -18.09 -22.99
CA SER A 519 -12.29 -18.21 -22.63
C SER A 519 -12.90 -16.83 -22.38
N LEU A 520 -13.92 -16.46 -23.15
CA LEU A 520 -14.68 -15.21 -23.00
C LEU A 520 -16.00 -15.47 -22.30
N ASN A 521 -16.28 -14.74 -21.23
CA ASN A 521 -17.61 -14.72 -20.63
C ASN A 521 -18.44 -13.60 -21.23
N THR A 522 -19.71 -13.85 -21.52
CA THR A 522 -20.58 -12.82 -22.07
C THR A 522 -21.92 -12.75 -21.37
N SER A 523 -22.43 -11.54 -21.27
CA SER A 523 -23.80 -11.24 -20.86
C SER A 523 -24.45 -10.39 -21.93
N VAL A 524 -25.54 -10.89 -22.52
CA VAL A 524 -26.35 -10.19 -23.51
C VAL A 524 -27.61 -9.68 -22.82
N THR A 525 -27.80 -8.36 -22.79
CA THR A 525 -29.04 -7.76 -22.28
C THR A 525 -29.83 -7.21 -23.46
N LEU A 526 -30.95 -7.85 -23.75
CA LEU A 526 -31.92 -7.38 -24.75
C LEU A 526 -32.70 -6.24 -24.12
N LYS A 527 -32.71 -5.05 -24.73
CA LYS A 527 -33.39 -3.86 -24.18
C LYS A 527 -34.80 -3.70 -24.72
N GLY A 528 -35.00 -4.09 -25.96
CA GLY A 528 -36.29 -3.96 -26.62
C GLY A 528 -36.27 -4.51 -28.04
N PHE A 529 -37.47 -4.66 -28.60
CA PHE A 529 -37.70 -5.03 -29.98
C PHE A 529 -38.36 -3.86 -30.66
N SER A 530 -37.61 -3.16 -31.52
CA SER A 530 -38.05 -1.91 -32.15
C SER A 530 -39.06 -2.25 -33.29
N GLN A 531 -38.86 -3.34 -34.00
CA GLN A 531 -39.70 -3.74 -35.13
C GLN A 531 -39.65 -5.27 -35.31
N VAL A 532 -40.84 -5.89 -35.49
CA VAL A 532 -40.99 -7.26 -35.95
C VAL A 532 -41.65 -7.19 -37.33
N ASP A 533 -40.84 -7.35 -38.39
CA ASP A 533 -41.29 -7.23 -39.76
C ASP A 533 -41.47 -8.61 -40.40
N ILE A 534 -42.74 -8.95 -40.62
CA ILE A 534 -43.14 -10.25 -41.17
C ILE A 534 -42.87 -10.29 -42.69
N ARG A 535 -43.00 -9.17 -43.39
CA ARG A 535 -42.81 -9.09 -44.82
C ARG A 535 -41.37 -9.28 -45.24
N ASP A 536 -40.50 -8.56 -44.55
CA ASP A 536 -39.05 -8.61 -44.82
C ASP A 536 -38.37 -9.71 -44.03
N MET A 537 -39.12 -10.49 -43.20
CA MET A 537 -38.57 -11.54 -42.35
C MET A 537 -37.44 -11.04 -41.47
N LYS A 538 -37.60 -9.84 -40.81
CA LYS A 538 -36.59 -9.16 -40.00
C LYS A 538 -37.10 -8.88 -38.58
N LEU A 539 -36.19 -9.01 -37.62
CA LEU A 539 -36.37 -8.62 -36.23
C LEU A 539 -35.33 -7.58 -35.83
N THR A 540 -35.76 -6.33 -35.59
CA THR A 540 -34.86 -5.28 -35.14
C THR A 540 -34.78 -5.30 -33.60
N VAL A 541 -33.57 -5.50 -33.09
CA VAL A 541 -33.30 -5.68 -31.65
C VAL A 541 -32.35 -4.63 -31.14
N ASP A 542 -32.75 -3.98 -30.05
CA ASP A 542 -31.85 -3.15 -29.22
C ASP A 542 -31.24 -4.03 -28.11
N PHE A 543 -29.93 -4.16 -28.10
CA PHE A 543 -29.27 -4.96 -27.08
C PHE A 543 -27.91 -4.38 -26.68
N SER A 544 -27.42 -4.77 -25.53
CA SER A 544 -26.06 -4.53 -25.08
C SER A 544 -25.36 -5.84 -24.82
N ILE A 545 -24.09 -5.92 -25.19
CA ILE A 545 -23.23 -7.05 -24.89
C ILE A 545 -22.11 -6.61 -23.98
N ILE A 546 -21.88 -7.37 -22.92
CA ILE A 546 -20.75 -7.24 -22.02
C ILE A 546 -19.89 -8.49 -22.21
N ILE A 547 -18.62 -8.30 -22.55
CA ILE A 547 -17.65 -9.37 -22.74
C ILE A 547 -16.55 -9.19 -21.69
N THR A 548 -16.23 -10.25 -20.96
CA THR A 548 -15.18 -10.24 -19.94
C THR A 548 -14.14 -11.31 -20.19
N TRP A 549 -12.85 -10.96 -20.03
CA TRP A 549 -11.73 -11.88 -20.17
C TRP A 549 -10.55 -11.43 -19.32
N PHE A 550 -9.62 -12.35 -19.08
CA PHE A 550 -8.34 -12.07 -18.42
C PHE A 550 -7.22 -11.94 -19.45
N ASP A 551 -6.34 -10.95 -19.26
CA ASP A 551 -5.11 -10.87 -20.04
C ASP A 551 -3.91 -10.94 -19.08
N LEU A 552 -3.26 -12.11 -19.05
CA LEU A 552 -2.15 -12.43 -18.16
C LEU A 552 -0.89 -11.57 -18.41
N ARG A 553 -0.83 -10.90 -19.57
CA ARG A 553 0.31 -10.05 -19.98
C ARG A 553 0.22 -8.65 -19.40
N LEU A 554 -0.93 -8.26 -18.85
CA LEU A 554 -1.19 -6.91 -18.39
C LEU A 554 -1.10 -6.80 -16.89
N ARG A 555 -0.71 -5.60 -16.44
CA ARG A 555 -0.85 -5.13 -15.07
C ARG A 555 -1.62 -3.82 -15.07
N TYR A 556 -2.38 -3.58 -14.03
CA TYR A 556 -3.17 -2.36 -13.88
C TYR A 556 -2.70 -1.57 -12.68
N LYS A 557 -2.91 -0.24 -12.73
CA LYS A 557 -2.53 0.69 -11.66
C LYS A 557 -3.76 1.33 -11.04
N ASN A 558 -3.74 1.46 -9.70
CA ASN A 558 -4.71 2.26 -8.95
C ASN A 558 -6.17 1.97 -9.31
N LEU A 559 -6.55 0.68 -9.37
CA LEU A 559 -7.92 0.27 -9.67
C LEU A 559 -8.87 0.69 -8.55
N LYS A 560 -9.98 1.31 -8.93
CA LYS A 560 -11.08 1.66 -8.03
C LYS A 560 -12.11 0.54 -7.96
N ASP A 561 -12.87 0.49 -6.87
CA ASP A 561 -13.95 -0.48 -6.69
C ASP A 561 -15.05 -0.30 -7.75
N LEU A 562 -15.35 0.96 -8.11
CA LEU A 562 -16.23 1.28 -9.21
C LEU A 562 -15.52 1.07 -10.54
N SER A 563 -15.92 0.03 -11.28
CA SER A 563 -15.30 -0.33 -12.58
C SER A 563 -15.35 0.79 -13.62
N ASP A 564 -16.30 1.69 -13.54
CA ASP A 564 -16.47 2.81 -14.47
C ASP A 564 -15.34 3.85 -14.36
N LEU A 565 -14.65 3.89 -13.21
CA LEU A 565 -13.45 4.73 -13.01
C LEU A 565 -12.17 4.04 -13.53
N ASN A 566 -12.24 2.76 -13.90
CA ASN A 566 -11.10 1.98 -14.40
C ASN A 566 -11.12 1.89 -15.93
N PHE A 567 -11.36 3.00 -16.59
CA PHE A 567 -11.38 3.10 -18.05
C PHE A 567 -10.00 2.84 -18.67
N ILE A 568 -9.97 2.04 -19.73
CA ILE A 568 -8.80 1.81 -20.58
C ILE A 568 -9.17 2.12 -22.01
N GLN A 569 -8.27 2.78 -22.72
CA GLN A 569 -8.46 3.04 -24.15
C GLN A 569 -8.38 1.71 -24.94
N PRO A 570 -9.43 1.33 -25.70
CA PRO A 570 -9.49 0.02 -26.36
C PRO A 570 -8.36 -0.22 -27.38
N SER A 571 -7.79 0.85 -27.97
CA SER A 571 -6.69 0.75 -28.92
C SER A 571 -5.34 0.32 -28.30
N LEU A 572 -5.20 0.41 -26.98
CA LEU A 572 -3.95 0.08 -26.29
C LEU A 572 -3.82 -1.40 -25.95
N VAL A 573 -4.93 -2.14 -25.95
CA VAL A 573 -4.98 -3.55 -25.58
C VAL A 573 -5.73 -4.36 -26.62
N TRP A 574 -5.53 -5.68 -26.60
CA TRP A 574 -6.32 -6.55 -27.44
C TRP A 574 -7.79 -6.53 -27.00
N THR A 575 -8.70 -6.45 -27.96
CA THR A 575 -10.16 -6.56 -27.75
C THR A 575 -10.75 -7.56 -28.72
N PRO A 576 -11.74 -8.38 -28.29
CA PRO A 576 -12.38 -9.33 -29.15
C PRO A 576 -13.20 -8.61 -30.24
N SER A 577 -13.03 -9.04 -31.50
CA SER A 577 -13.85 -8.57 -32.61
C SER A 577 -15.12 -9.42 -32.72
N LEU A 578 -16.25 -8.74 -32.77
CA LEU A 578 -17.58 -9.36 -32.81
C LEU A 578 -18.24 -9.07 -34.16
N GLU A 579 -18.79 -10.11 -34.78
CA GLU A 579 -19.60 -10.05 -35.99
C GLU A 579 -21.02 -10.57 -35.70
N LEU A 580 -22.01 -9.85 -36.22
CA LEU A 580 -23.43 -10.24 -36.19
C LEU A 580 -23.73 -10.96 -37.50
N VAL A 581 -23.68 -12.32 -37.50
CA VAL A 581 -23.68 -13.12 -38.74
C VAL A 581 -24.93 -12.96 -39.58
N ASN A 582 -26.11 -12.90 -38.93
CA ASN A 582 -27.39 -12.78 -39.60
C ASN A 582 -28.03 -11.40 -39.47
N ALA A 583 -27.25 -10.37 -39.20
CA ALA A 583 -27.73 -8.98 -39.18
C ALA A 583 -27.53 -8.29 -40.55
N ASP A 584 -28.42 -7.35 -40.85
CA ASP A 584 -28.35 -6.52 -42.05
C ASP A 584 -27.39 -5.32 -41.81
N PHE A 585 -26.18 -5.40 -42.32
CA PHE A 585 -25.08 -4.51 -42.00
C PHE A 585 -25.31 -3.03 -42.35
N PRO A 586 -25.92 -2.62 -43.47
CA PRO A 586 -26.13 -1.21 -43.77
C PRO A 586 -26.99 -0.50 -42.72
N ASN A 587 -27.86 -1.23 -42.04
CA ASN A 587 -28.83 -0.71 -41.10
C ASN A 587 -28.48 -0.99 -39.61
N THR A 588 -27.25 -1.47 -39.35
CA THR A 588 -26.79 -1.76 -38.00
C THR A 588 -26.14 -0.54 -37.37
N TYR A 589 -26.71 -0.04 -36.27
CA TYR A 589 -26.10 0.99 -35.43
C TYR A 589 -25.30 0.35 -34.29
N LYS A 590 -24.06 0.84 -34.12
CA LYS A 590 -23.13 0.36 -33.09
C LYS A 590 -22.54 1.54 -32.34
N THR A 591 -22.59 1.56 -31.01
CA THR A 591 -21.92 2.57 -30.19
C THR A 591 -20.43 2.29 -30.11
N ALA A 592 -19.64 3.32 -29.69
CA ALA A 592 -18.26 3.10 -29.29
C ALA A 592 -18.16 2.08 -28.14
N ALA A 593 -17.14 1.24 -28.20
CA ALA A 593 -16.87 0.25 -27.18
C ALA A 593 -16.28 0.95 -25.94
N VAL A 594 -16.83 0.66 -24.77
CA VAL A 594 -16.30 1.11 -23.49
C VAL A 594 -15.57 -0.05 -22.84
N LEU A 595 -14.27 0.11 -22.59
CA LEU A 595 -13.43 -0.90 -21.98
C LEU A 595 -13.04 -0.44 -20.56
N THR A 596 -13.32 -1.29 -19.60
CA THR A 596 -12.99 -1.05 -18.18
C THR A 596 -12.35 -2.30 -17.57
N VAL A 597 -11.68 -2.13 -16.42
CA VAL A 597 -11.18 -3.25 -15.61
C VAL A 597 -12.05 -3.43 -14.39
N VAL A 598 -12.38 -4.67 -14.07
CA VAL A 598 -13.11 -5.02 -12.85
C VAL A 598 -12.11 -5.43 -11.78
N ARG A 599 -12.04 -4.69 -10.68
CA ARG A 599 -11.23 -5.06 -9.53
C ARG A 599 -11.84 -6.27 -8.83
N GLN A 600 -11.09 -7.37 -8.74
CA GLN A 600 -11.52 -8.61 -8.07
C GLN A 600 -10.51 -9.11 -7.05
N SER A 601 -9.28 -8.59 -7.06
CA SER A 601 -8.23 -8.97 -6.13
C SER A 601 -7.69 -7.76 -5.37
N PRO A 602 -7.04 -7.96 -4.21
CA PRO A 602 -6.21 -6.93 -3.60
C PRO A 602 -5.03 -6.57 -4.52
N PRO A 603 -4.38 -5.41 -4.29
CA PRO A 603 -3.16 -5.06 -5.00
C PRO A 603 -2.02 -6.04 -4.68
N GLU A 604 -1.01 -6.07 -5.55
CA GLU A 604 0.28 -6.72 -5.28
C GLU A 604 0.97 -6.05 -4.08
N GLU A 605 1.96 -6.73 -3.49
CA GLU A 605 2.81 -6.11 -2.47
C GLU A 605 3.52 -4.87 -3.05
N ASP A 606 3.63 -3.83 -2.22
CA ASP A 606 4.28 -2.57 -2.62
C ASP A 606 5.75 -2.79 -3.00
N ASP A 607 6.16 -2.25 -4.14
CA ASP A 607 7.55 -2.28 -4.59
C ASP A 607 8.26 -0.94 -4.29
N PRO A 608 9.10 -0.86 -3.25
CA PRO A 608 9.80 0.37 -2.87
C PRO A 608 10.87 0.81 -3.88
N ARG A 609 11.20 -0.04 -4.88
CA ARG A 609 12.12 0.32 -5.98
C ARG A 609 11.50 1.33 -6.93
N LEU A 610 10.17 1.42 -6.95
CA LEU A 610 9.46 2.43 -7.73
C LEU A 610 9.39 3.75 -6.94
N PRO A 611 9.68 4.90 -7.56
CA PRO A 611 9.64 6.21 -6.88
C PRO A 611 8.23 6.68 -6.52
N ALA A 612 7.22 6.24 -7.27
CA ALA A 612 5.81 6.50 -6.99
C ALA A 612 5.17 5.27 -6.33
N HIS A 613 4.33 5.50 -5.34
CA HIS A 613 3.52 4.46 -4.71
C HIS A 613 2.21 4.32 -5.49
N ASP A 614 2.22 3.48 -6.53
CA ASP A 614 1.02 3.08 -7.26
C ASP A 614 0.64 1.65 -6.85
N GLU A 615 -0.62 1.41 -6.54
CA GLU A 615 -1.14 0.05 -6.33
C GLU A 615 -1.14 -0.71 -7.66
N LEU A 616 -0.47 -1.85 -7.71
CA LEU A 616 -0.39 -2.72 -8.88
C LEU A 616 -1.34 -3.90 -8.74
N TYR A 617 -1.98 -4.27 -9.86
CA TYR A 617 -2.96 -5.36 -9.93
C TYR A 617 -2.64 -6.26 -11.11
N GLU A 618 -2.62 -7.57 -10.87
CA GLU A 618 -2.38 -8.57 -11.94
C GLU A 618 -3.57 -8.67 -12.89
N GLY A 619 -3.31 -8.72 -14.19
CA GLY A 619 -4.32 -8.98 -15.20
C GLY A 619 -4.88 -10.41 -15.18
N SER A 620 -4.17 -11.33 -14.55
CA SER A 620 -4.63 -12.71 -14.30
C SER A 620 -5.80 -12.80 -13.32
N LYS A 621 -5.95 -11.82 -12.43
CA LYS A 621 -6.94 -11.79 -11.35
C LYS A 621 -8.01 -10.73 -11.55
N ASN A 622 -7.78 -9.76 -12.43
CA ASN A 622 -8.66 -8.61 -12.65
C ASN A 622 -9.06 -8.53 -14.12
N PRO A 623 -10.29 -8.96 -14.48
CA PRO A 623 -10.68 -9.08 -15.87
C PRO A 623 -10.96 -7.73 -16.54
N LEU A 624 -10.67 -7.68 -17.82
CA LEU A 624 -11.14 -6.66 -18.74
C LEU A 624 -12.64 -6.85 -19.00
N ARG A 625 -13.38 -5.76 -19.09
CA ARG A 625 -14.82 -5.72 -19.35
C ARG A 625 -15.12 -4.77 -20.49
N LEU A 626 -15.49 -5.34 -21.66
CA LEU A 626 -15.91 -4.59 -22.83
C LEU A 626 -17.44 -4.48 -22.82
N ASN A 627 -17.96 -3.27 -22.89
CA ASN A 627 -19.40 -3.00 -23.01
C ASN A 627 -19.69 -2.30 -24.33
N GLN A 628 -20.61 -2.83 -25.11
CA GLN A 628 -21.02 -2.29 -26.37
C GLN A 628 -22.52 -2.42 -26.59
N LYS A 629 -23.16 -1.40 -27.19
CA LYS A 629 -24.59 -1.38 -27.49
C LYS A 629 -24.77 -1.46 -29.00
N PHE A 630 -25.81 -2.20 -29.40
CA PHE A 630 -26.20 -2.42 -30.78
C PHE A 630 -27.70 -2.19 -30.96
N ASN A 631 -28.07 -1.65 -32.11
CA ASN A 631 -29.39 -1.72 -32.67
C ASN A 631 -29.23 -2.32 -34.07
N ALA A 632 -29.79 -3.51 -34.30
CA ALA A 632 -29.58 -4.23 -35.53
C ALA A 632 -30.82 -5.02 -35.96
N PRO A 633 -31.17 -4.98 -37.26
CA PRO A 633 -32.15 -5.88 -37.84
C PRO A 633 -31.54 -7.24 -38.18
N PHE A 634 -32.05 -8.29 -37.57
CA PHE A 634 -31.65 -9.68 -37.81
C PHE A 634 -32.60 -10.38 -38.73
N SER A 635 -32.09 -11.16 -39.68
CA SER A 635 -32.89 -12.06 -40.51
C SER A 635 -33.47 -13.17 -39.65
N CYS A 636 -34.78 -13.32 -39.70
CA CYS A 636 -35.56 -14.30 -38.97
C CYS A 636 -36.61 -14.93 -39.85
N THR A 637 -36.45 -16.21 -40.16
CA THR A 637 -37.47 -16.98 -40.90
C THR A 637 -38.69 -17.21 -40.03
N MET A 638 -39.80 -16.55 -40.35
CA MET A 638 -41.06 -16.66 -39.61
C MET A 638 -41.96 -17.71 -40.23
N ASP A 639 -42.51 -18.61 -39.41
CA ASP A 639 -43.46 -19.65 -39.84
C ASP A 639 -44.90 -19.19 -39.60
N LEU A 640 -45.61 -18.86 -40.69
CA LEU A 640 -46.94 -18.32 -40.67
C LEU A 640 -48.06 -19.38 -40.93
N ARG A 641 -47.71 -20.68 -41.00
CA ARG A 641 -48.69 -21.75 -41.32
C ARG A 641 -49.85 -21.80 -40.38
N ASN A 642 -49.64 -21.45 -39.10
CA ASN A 642 -50.66 -21.48 -38.07
C ASN A 642 -51.20 -20.10 -37.71
N PHE A 643 -51.04 -19.12 -38.58
CA PHE A 643 -51.52 -17.75 -38.32
C PHE A 643 -53.05 -17.74 -38.01
N PRO A 644 -53.50 -17.02 -36.97
CA PRO A 644 -52.80 -16.16 -36.02
C PRO A 644 -52.34 -16.86 -34.73
N PHE A 645 -52.32 -18.16 -34.66
CA PHE A 645 -51.91 -18.97 -33.49
C PHE A 645 -50.47 -19.44 -33.61
N ASP A 646 -49.65 -18.66 -34.30
CA ASP A 646 -48.26 -18.97 -34.60
C ASP A 646 -47.31 -18.57 -33.46
N ASN A 647 -46.30 -19.41 -33.25
CA ASN A 647 -45.16 -19.13 -32.39
C ASN A 647 -43.91 -18.94 -33.26
N GLN A 648 -43.23 -17.82 -33.09
CA GLN A 648 -42.04 -17.47 -33.88
C GLN A 648 -40.77 -17.75 -33.10
N HIS A 649 -39.75 -18.26 -33.77
CA HIS A 649 -38.45 -18.59 -33.19
C HIS A 649 -37.34 -17.85 -33.94
N CYS A 650 -36.85 -16.77 -33.35
CA CYS A 650 -35.76 -16.00 -33.90
C CYS A 650 -34.44 -16.30 -33.19
N SER A 651 -33.33 -16.10 -33.83
CA SER A 651 -32.03 -16.26 -33.24
C SER A 651 -31.09 -15.15 -33.70
N LEU A 652 -30.27 -14.62 -32.76
CA LEU A 652 -29.18 -13.73 -33.01
C LEU A 652 -27.89 -14.53 -32.98
N LEU A 653 -27.05 -14.41 -34.02
CA LEU A 653 -25.79 -15.14 -34.15
C LEU A 653 -24.62 -14.18 -33.95
N LEU A 654 -23.88 -14.32 -32.82
CA LEU A 654 -22.79 -13.48 -32.42
C LEU A 654 -21.45 -14.24 -32.57
N ARG A 655 -20.70 -13.98 -33.64
CA ARG A 655 -19.47 -14.69 -34.01
C ARG A 655 -18.22 -13.90 -33.53
N LEU A 656 -17.26 -14.63 -32.92
CA LEU A 656 -15.95 -14.12 -32.63
C LEU A 656 -15.05 -14.27 -33.87
N THR A 657 -14.54 -13.16 -34.39
CA THR A 657 -13.74 -13.17 -35.62
C THR A 657 -12.24 -12.97 -35.41
N SER A 658 -11.81 -12.61 -34.18
CA SER A 658 -10.39 -12.34 -33.87
C SER A 658 -9.50 -13.58 -33.95
N ALA A 659 -10.03 -14.78 -33.72
CA ALA A 659 -9.32 -16.05 -33.81
C ALA A 659 -10.30 -17.23 -33.94
N ARG A 660 -9.78 -18.40 -34.40
CA ARG A 660 -10.55 -19.65 -34.51
C ARG A 660 -10.93 -20.19 -33.14
N SER A 661 -11.91 -21.07 -33.10
CA SER A 661 -12.45 -21.67 -31.87
C SER A 661 -11.43 -22.46 -31.04
N ASP A 662 -10.33 -22.92 -31.64
CA ASP A 662 -9.23 -23.58 -30.98
C ASP A 662 -8.41 -22.63 -30.10
N PHE A 663 -8.41 -21.34 -30.40
CA PHE A 663 -7.69 -20.29 -29.66
C PHE A 663 -8.61 -19.36 -28.89
N LEU A 664 -9.88 -19.17 -29.33
CA LEU A 664 -10.82 -18.21 -28.75
C LEU A 664 -12.23 -18.76 -28.74
N ARG A 665 -12.86 -18.83 -27.58
CA ARG A 665 -14.21 -19.39 -27.46
C ARG A 665 -15.06 -18.69 -26.43
N TRP A 666 -16.38 -18.70 -26.66
CA TRP A 666 -17.38 -18.38 -25.66
C TRP A 666 -17.35 -19.43 -24.55
N HIS A 667 -17.38 -19.01 -23.30
CA HIS A 667 -17.38 -19.91 -22.13
C HIS A 667 -18.69 -19.80 -21.36
N LYS A 668 -18.82 -18.85 -20.45
CA LYS A 668 -20.04 -18.60 -19.70
C LYS A 668 -20.87 -17.55 -20.43
N MET A 669 -22.10 -17.89 -20.76
CA MET A 669 -22.99 -17.02 -21.51
C MET A 669 -24.31 -16.86 -20.78
N THR A 670 -24.80 -15.64 -20.66
CA THR A 670 -26.08 -15.30 -20.07
C THR A 670 -26.87 -14.38 -20.99
N VAL A 671 -28.18 -14.49 -20.98
CA VAL A 671 -29.09 -13.58 -21.67
C VAL A 671 -30.13 -13.10 -20.68
N ASP A 672 -30.41 -11.80 -20.70
CA ASP A 672 -31.41 -11.17 -19.87
C ASP A 672 -32.27 -10.20 -20.68
N TYR A 673 -33.53 -10.05 -20.29
CA TYR A 673 -34.50 -9.14 -20.91
C TYR A 673 -35.29 -8.41 -19.84
N PRO A 674 -34.91 -7.19 -19.48
CA PRO A 674 -35.63 -6.35 -18.50
C PRO A 674 -36.84 -5.62 -19.12
N GLY A 675 -37.09 -5.77 -20.44
CA GLY A 675 -38.16 -5.08 -21.15
C GLY A 675 -39.59 -5.64 -20.91
N GLU A 676 -40.57 -5.04 -21.58
CA GLU A 676 -41.96 -5.45 -21.48
C GLU A 676 -42.20 -6.79 -22.20
N VAL A 677 -42.83 -7.73 -21.50
CA VAL A 677 -43.17 -9.05 -22.04
C VAL A 677 -44.29 -8.97 -23.10
N LEU A 678 -45.20 -8.00 -22.95
CA LEU A 678 -46.34 -7.81 -23.85
C LEU A 678 -46.03 -6.70 -24.85
N LEU A 679 -45.67 -7.10 -26.06
CA LEU A 679 -45.57 -6.19 -27.19
C LEU A 679 -46.94 -5.96 -27.85
N THR A 680 -47.03 -5.08 -28.84
CA THR A 680 -48.29 -4.75 -29.52
C THR A 680 -48.92 -6.00 -30.14
N GLU A 681 -48.16 -6.79 -30.89
CA GLU A 681 -48.66 -7.97 -31.62
C GLU A 681 -48.20 -9.32 -31.07
N TYR A 682 -47.14 -9.31 -30.21
CA TYR A 682 -46.52 -10.51 -29.70
C TYR A 682 -46.36 -10.48 -28.18
N GLU A 683 -46.35 -11.64 -27.59
CA GLU A 683 -45.88 -11.88 -26.24
C GLU A 683 -44.49 -12.48 -26.31
N VAL A 684 -43.54 -11.92 -25.56
CA VAL A 684 -42.17 -12.37 -25.55
C VAL A 684 -42.02 -13.56 -24.62
N GLY A 685 -41.55 -14.66 -25.16
CA GLY A 685 -41.40 -15.93 -24.44
C GLY A 685 -40.01 -16.07 -23.77
N LYS A 686 -39.60 -17.33 -23.56
CA LYS A 686 -38.34 -17.64 -22.91
C LYS A 686 -37.15 -17.38 -23.84
N PHE A 687 -36.06 -16.88 -23.23
CA PHE A 687 -34.76 -16.72 -23.88
C PHE A 687 -33.84 -17.87 -23.52
N SER A 688 -32.96 -18.23 -24.44
CA SER A 688 -31.85 -19.13 -24.18
C SER A 688 -30.64 -18.70 -25.02
N ILE A 689 -29.44 -19.01 -24.52
CA ILE A 689 -28.20 -18.78 -25.25
C ILE A 689 -27.37 -20.06 -25.24
N ASP A 690 -26.91 -20.47 -26.40
CA ASP A 690 -26.07 -21.66 -26.57
C ASP A 690 -24.87 -21.35 -27.45
N ARG A 691 -23.80 -22.15 -27.27
CA ARG A 691 -22.59 -22.06 -28.06
C ARG A 691 -22.66 -23.03 -29.24
N GLN A 692 -22.27 -22.53 -30.39
CA GLN A 692 -22.07 -23.32 -31.61
C GLN A 692 -20.71 -22.99 -32.24
N THR A 693 -20.21 -23.85 -33.10
CA THR A 693 -19.05 -23.59 -33.96
C THR A 693 -19.55 -23.55 -35.41
N ILE A 694 -19.34 -22.42 -36.06
CA ILE A 694 -19.69 -22.21 -37.49
C ILE A 694 -18.43 -21.74 -38.18
N ASP A 695 -18.04 -22.37 -39.28
CA ASP A 695 -16.86 -22.06 -40.08
C ASP A 695 -15.57 -21.93 -39.21
N GLU A 696 -15.38 -22.87 -38.28
CA GLU A 696 -14.22 -22.91 -37.33
C GLU A 696 -14.21 -21.79 -36.26
N TYR A 697 -15.22 -20.90 -36.23
CA TYR A 697 -15.34 -19.82 -35.26
C TYR A 697 -16.36 -20.14 -34.17
N SER A 698 -16.15 -19.61 -32.97
CA SER A 698 -17.07 -19.73 -31.85
C SER A 698 -18.22 -18.72 -32.01
N VAL A 699 -19.46 -19.22 -32.03
CA VAL A 699 -20.69 -18.43 -32.20
C VAL A 699 -21.58 -18.60 -30.97
N ALA A 700 -22.03 -17.49 -30.40
CA ALA A 700 -23.08 -17.47 -29.40
C ALA A 700 -24.44 -17.28 -30.13
N ARG A 701 -25.37 -18.24 -29.94
CA ARG A 701 -26.70 -18.20 -30.49
C ARG A 701 -27.68 -17.83 -29.40
N VAL A 702 -28.27 -16.63 -29.51
CA VAL A 702 -29.33 -16.16 -28.64
C VAL A 702 -30.68 -16.54 -29.29
N LYS A 703 -31.44 -17.36 -28.65
CA LYS A 703 -32.79 -17.80 -29.13
C LYS A 703 -33.86 -16.98 -28.43
N ILE A 704 -34.81 -16.49 -29.21
CA ILE A 704 -35.91 -15.66 -28.76
C ILE A 704 -37.19 -16.28 -29.26
N ASN A 705 -38.16 -16.52 -28.39
CA ASN A 705 -39.46 -17.06 -28.74
C ASN A 705 -40.52 -15.97 -28.63
N PHE A 706 -41.39 -15.88 -29.61
CA PHE A 706 -42.52 -14.96 -29.62
C PHE A 706 -43.81 -15.75 -29.83
N SER A 707 -44.83 -15.48 -29.06
CA SER A 707 -46.19 -15.99 -29.24
C SER A 707 -47.09 -14.87 -29.72
N ARG A 708 -47.80 -15.06 -30.82
CA ARG A 708 -48.67 -14.01 -31.35
C ARG A 708 -49.89 -13.78 -30.44
N ARG A 709 -50.29 -12.54 -30.27
CA ARG A 709 -51.50 -12.12 -29.54
C ARG A 709 -52.69 -12.23 -30.45
N TYR A 710 -53.18 -13.46 -30.63
CA TYR A 710 -54.28 -13.82 -31.54
C TYR A 710 -55.58 -13.06 -31.26
N GLY A 711 -55.86 -12.63 -30.04
CA GLY A 711 -57.09 -11.89 -29.66
C GLY A 711 -57.37 -10.66 -30.51
N TYR A 712 -56.31 -9.91 -30.84
CA TYR A 712 -56.42 -8.76 -31.75
C TYR A 712 -56.90 -9.17 -33.13
N TYR A 713 -56.34 -10.20 -33.73
CA TYR A 713 -56.70 -10.69 -35.06
C TYR A 713 -58.08 -11.34 -35.09
N LEU A 714 -58.49 -12.06 -34.03
CA LEU A 714 -59.84 -12.60 -33.89
C LEU A 714 -60.90 -11.49 -33.94
N LEU A 715 -60.66 -10.37 -33.24
CA LEU A 715 -61.61 -9.25 -33.17
C LEU A 715 -61.54 -8.35 -34.42
N SER A 716 -60.36 -8.07 -34.97
CA SER A 716 -60.17 -7.13 -36.07
C SER A 716 -60.32 -7.73 -37.46
N ALA A 717 -60.05 -9.02 -37.66
CA ALA A 717 -60.09 -9.67 -38.95
C ALA A 717 -61.14 -10.82 -39.01
N TYR A 718 -61.00 -11.79 -38.10
CA TYR A 718 -61.89 -13.00 -38.17
C TYR A 718 -63.34 -12.69 -37.87
N LEU A 719 -63.69 -11.95 -36.86
CA LEU A 719 -65.04 -11.59 -36.48
C LEU A 719 -65.71 -10.77 -37.61
N PRO A 720 -65.14 -9.67 -38.14
CA PRO A 720 -65.72 -8.96 -39.28
C PRO A 720 -65.89 -9.86 -40.53
N THR A 721 -64.94 -10.74 -40.81
CA THR A 721 -64.99 -11.66 -41.93
C THR A 721 -66.15 -12.63 -41.78
N VAL A 722 -66.37 -13.22 -40.59
CA VAL A 722 -67.50 -14.07 -40.29
C VAL A 722 -68.82 -13.33 -40.44
N MET A 723 -68.90 -12.11 -39.94
CA MET A 723 -70.07 -11.23 -40.10
C MET A 723 -70.39 -10.95 -41.57
N LEU A 724 -69.35 -10.61 -42.37
CA LEU A 724 -69.48 -10.42 -43.80
C LEU A 724 -69.98 -11.70 -44.54
N MET A 725 -69.51 -12.88 -44.12
CA MET A 725 -69.92 -14.17 -44.66
C MET A 725 -71.38 -14.44 -44.32
N ILE A 726 -71.82 -14.14 -43.10
CA ILE A 726 -73.20 -14.23 -42.69
C ILE A 726 -74.08 -13.28 -43.54
N ILE A 727 -73.66 -12.02 -43.73
CA ILE A 727 -74.38 -11.07 -44.58
C ILE A 727 -74.43 -11.55 -46.03
N SER A 728 -73.32 -12.05 -46.57
CA SER A 728 -73.28 -12.61 -47.92
C SER A 728 -74.24 -13.81 -48.05
N TYR A 729 -74.24 -14.73 -47.07
CA TYR A 729 -75.16 -15.85 -47.03
C TYR A 729 -76.64 -15.40 -46.89
N ALA A 730 -76.93 -14.39 -46.06
CA ALA A 730 -78.26 -13.83 -45.88
C ALA A 730 -78.80 -13.22 -47.19
N SER A 731 -77.95 -12.77 -48.13
CA SER A 731 -78.35 -12.25 -49.42
C SER A 731 -79.07 -13.28 -50.25
N LEU A 732 -78.88 -14.62 -50.02
CA LEU A 732 -79.54 -15.70 -50.70
C LEU A 732 -81.05 -15.80 -50.35
N TYR A 733 -81.44 -15.30 -49.21
CA TYR A 733 -82.82 -15.30 -48.72
C TYR A 733 -83.64 -14.08 -49.19
N CYS A 734 -83.05 -13.13 -49.90
CA CYS A 734 -83.77 -11.98 -50.46
C CYS A 734 -84.67 -12.45 -51.61
N LYS A 735 -85.89 -11.82 -51.81
CA LYS A 735 -86.86 -12.12 -52.87
C LYS A 735 -86.22 -12.02 -54.28
N ARG A 736 -86.60 -12.89 -55.22
CA ARG A 736 -86.08 -12.97 -56.60
C ARG A 736 -86.21 -11.64 -57.39
N GLU A 737 -87.17 -10.79 -57.00
CA GLU A 737 -87.46 -9.53 -57.67
C GLU A 737 -86.45 -8.42 -57.33
N SER A 738 -85.68 -8.54 -56.21
CA SER A 738 -84.68 -7.58 -55.76
C SER A 738 -83.27 -8.01 -56.16
N ARG A 739 -82.98 -8.16 -57.45
CA ARG A 739 -81.68 -8.59 -58.00
C ARG A 739 -80.59 -7.58 -57.68
N ASP A 740 -80.87 -6.30 -57.76
CA ASP A 740 -79.94 -5.22 -57.55
C ASP A 740 -79.42 -5.20 -56.08
N LEU A 741 -80.30 -5.51 -55.12
CA LEU A 741 -79.90 -5.61 -53.73
C LEU A 741 -78.96 -6.80 -53.47
N ARG A 742 -79.19 -7.94 -54.14
CA ARG A 742 -78.28 -9.11 -54.01
C ARG A 742 -76.91 -8.82 -54.57
N VAL A 743 -76.84 -8.23 -55.76
CA VAL A 743 -75.62 -7.88 -56.44
C VAL A 743 -74.84 -6.82 -55.62
N MET A 744 -75.51 -5.79 -55.09
CA MET A 744 -74.94 -4.78 -54.25
C MET A 744 -74.41 -5.36 -52.97
N MET A 745 -75.13 -6.23 -52.27
CA MET A 745 -74.66 -6.92 -51.07
C MET A 745 -73.46 -7.81 -51.34
N ALA A 746 -73.42 -8.53 -52.43
CA ALA A 746 -72.29 -9.40 -52.80
C ALA A 746 -71.03 -8.55 -53.18
N LEU A 747 -71.17 -7.44 -53.94
CA LEU A 747 -70.11 -6.57 -54.30
C LEU A 747 -69.52 -5.82 -53.08
N THR A 748 -70.43 -5.32 -52.21
CA THR A 748 -69.97 -4.60 -51.02
C THR A 748 -69.24 -5.54 -50.02
N THR A 749 -69.75 -6.76 -49.84
CA THR A 749 -69.08 -7.76 -49.02
C THR A 749 -67.71 -8.15 -49.58
N LEU A 750 -67.62 -8.33 -50.93
CA LEU A 750 -66.36 -8.63 -51.59
C LEU A 750 -65.36 -7.48 -51.46
N LEU A 751 -65.82 -6.23 -51.65
CA LEU A 751 -64.97 -5.02 -51.47
C LEU A 751 -64.45 -4.86 -50.06
N VAL A 752 -65.30 -5.01 -49.03
CA VAL A 752 -64.93 -4.94 -47.65
C VAL A 752 -64.00 -6.09 -47.24
N LEU A 753 -64.25 -7.29 -47.77
CA LEU A 753 -63.39 -8.43 -47.55
C LEU A 753 -62.00 -8.24 -48.17
N TYR A 754 -61.94 -7.65 -49.35
CA TYR A 754 -60.66 -7.28 -50.00
C TYR A 754 -59.91 -6.16 -49.19
N ALA A 755 -60.63 -5.17 -48.69
CA ALA A 755 -60.08 -4.14 -47.83
C ALA A 755 -59.53 -4.71 -46.54
N LEU A 756 -60.22 -5.64 -45.87
CA LEU A 756 -59.75 -6.35 -44.66
C LEU A 756 -58.53 -7.20 -44.94
N TYR A 757 -58.52 -7.88 -46.13
CA TYR A 757 -57.34 -8.65 -46.56
C TYR A 757 -56.12 -7.77 -46.77
N GLN A 758 -56.26 -6.58 -47.34
CA GLN A 758 -55.20 -5.60 -47.50
C GLN A 758 -54.68 -5.05 -46.15
N GLN A 759 -55.54 -4.94 -45.15
CA GLN A 759 -55.13 -4.51 -43.79
C GLN A 759 -54.41 -5.61 -43.01
N THR A 760 -54.62 -6.88 -43.31
CA THR A 760 -54.00 -8.02 -42.61
C THR A 760 -52.68 -8.43 -43.23
N LEU A 761 -52.42 -8.04 -44.47
CA LEU A 761 -51.13 -8.15 -45.13
C LEU A 761 -50.22 -6.95 -44.77
#